data_66c05d394d1a4c0e808e5a971ddaf2b6
#
_entry.id   66c05d394d1a4c0e808e5a971ddaf2b6
#
_cell.length_a   1.000
_cell.length_b   1.000
_cell.length_c   1.000
_cell.angle_alpha   90.00
_cell.angle_beta   90.00
_cell.angle_gamma   90.00
#
_symmetry.space_group_name_H-M   'P 1'
#
loop_
_entity.id
_entity.type
_entity.pdbx_description
1 polymer ?
#
loop_
_entity_poly.entity_id
_entity_poly.type
_entity_poly.pdbx_seq_one_letter_code
_entity_poly.pdbx_strand_id
1 'polypeptide(L)'
;MTSRIKRCAVLSFFLLALTSIATAATKGEAAKVRSIIDKVNTNWQNRHKPEATPFWHVAAYHTGNMEAYRLTGNRRYLDYSMVWAEHNKWKGATSDDSSKWKYNYGETQEHVLFGDWQICFQTYIDLYNILPDDGRIRRAREVMEYEMGTKAHDYWWWADGLYMVMPVMTKLYRVTGNSLYLDKLYEYILYSDSIMLDKETGLYFRDARYAYPKHKSANGKKDFWARGDGWVLAGLAKVLQDLPADYKHRQFFVDKYLKLAKAVAGCQQKDGYWTRSMLDPEHAPGPETSGTAFFAYGLMWGVNNGLLDEETYMPVLDRAWKYLSEKALQKDGRVGYVQPIGDRAIPGQVIDAKSEADFGVGAFLLAACERVRYLEAKDAAQNGDRKYWYTLLYNMAEPVLSNMAKGELQKNMQTEFSPSFDNRNRKVLYMECFGRLMAGVAPWLTLPDDDTDEGQKRKQLREWALESYKNAVDPQSPDYLCWGIGGQNLVDAAYVAESFIRAYDVLWLPLDDVTKQRYIKEFTKLRDIDPPYTNWLLFSSTIESFLAKAGAPYDQYRVNSAIRKTEEWYTGDGWYADGPSFAFDYYSSYVFHPMYLETLQNMIDAKAYTRIHYKNYHKRALNRTKKFSIVLERMISPEGTFPVFGRSIPYRLAAMQPLALMAWYEMLPAGLSNGQVRSALTAVMHRMFDGKENFNEKGYLTIGFCGRQPNVADWYTNNGSLYMTTLAFMPLALPAAHPFWTDAAQPWTQIKAWGGEPFPKDHHWGDGSPTKDLF
;
A
#
# COMPACT_ATOMS: atom_id res chain seq x y z
N MET A 1 -30.18 39.13 -20.92
CA MET A 1 -30.00 37.84 -20.22
C MET A 1 -29.63 36.65 -21.14
N THR A 2 -30.01 36.67 -22.40
CA THR A 2 -29.79 35.56 -23.36
C THR A 2 -28.36 35.39 -23.91
N SER A 3 -27.52 36.43 -23.89
CA SER A 3 -26.14 36.37 -24.45
C SER A 3 -25.11 35.79 -23.45
N ARG A 4 -25.30 35.93 -22.13
CA ARG A 4 -24.40 35.36 -21.11
C ARG A 4 -24.62 33.86 -20.94
N ILE A 5 -25.86 33.36 -21.07
CA ILE A 5 -26.16 31.92 -20.95
C ILE A 5 -25.56 31.13 -22.14
N LYS A 6 -25.60 31.72 -23.35
CA LYS A 6 -24.98 31.08 -24.54
C LYS A 6 -23.44 31.01 -24.44
N ARG A 7 -22.78 32.03 -23.83
CA ARG A 7 -21.31 31.98 -23.64
C ARG A 7 -20.89 30.97 -22.57
N CYS A 8 -21.63 30.80 -21.48
CA CYS A 8 -21.33 29.76 -20.46
C CYS A 8 -21.55 28.34 -21.01
N ALA A 9 -22.61 28.11 -21.79
CA ALA A 9 -22.87 26.81 -22.39
C ALA A 9 -21.80 26.43 -23.44
N VAL A 10 -21.29 27.38 -24.24
CA VAL A 10 -20.25 27.14 -25.23
C VAL A 10 -18.89 26.93 -24.52
N LEU A 11 -18.56 27.64 -23.43
CA LEU A 11 -17.35 27.38 -22.64
C LEU A 11 -17.41 26.01 -21.96
N SER A 12 -18.54 25.60 -21.39
CA SER A 12 -18.72 24.28 -20.78
C SER A 12 -18.60 23.15 -21.81
N PHE A 13 -19.12 23.35 -23.03
CA PHE A 13 -18.99 22.36 -24.12
C PHE A 13 -17.54 22.30 -24.65
N PHE A 14 -16.82 23.40 -24.69
CA PHE A 14 -15.40 23.42 -25.07
C PHE A 14 -14.51 22.81 -24.00
N LEU A 15 -14.78 23.04 -22.71
CA LEU A 15 -14.07 22.38 -21.62
C LEU A 15 -14.31 20.86 -21.61
N LEU A 16 -15.58 20.42 -21.76
CA LEU A 16 -15.94 18.99 -21.87
C LEU A 16 -15.32 18.32 -23.11
N ALA A 17 -15.24 19.02 -24.23
CA ALA A 17 -14.59 18.52 -25.44
C ALA A 17 -13.06 18.44 -25.29
N LEU A 18 -12.44 19.42 -24.64
CA LEU A 18 -11.00 19.42 -24.38
C LEU A 18 -10.59 18.34 -23.37
N THR A 19 -11.39 18.12 -22.32
CA THR A 19 -11.14 17.04 -21.36
C THR A 19 -11.33 15.66 -21.99
N SER A 20 -12.34 15.44 -22.83
CA SER A 20 -12.54 14.18 -23.53
C SER A 20 -11.44 13.88 -24.59
N ILE A 21 -10.88 14.90 -25.23
CA ILE A 21 -9.76 14.75 -26.16
C ILE A 21 -8.46 14.45 -25.41
N ALA A 22 -8.20 15.11 -24.29
CA ALA A 22 -7.03 14.85 -23.45
C ALA A 22 -7.07 13.41 -22.85
N THR A 23 -8.24 12.94 -22.42
CA THR A 23 -8.41 11.59 -21.87
C THR A 23 -8.25 10.50 -22.94
N ALA A 24 -8.75 10.72 -24.17
CA ALA A 24 -8.53 9.79 -25.27
C ALA A 24 -7.05 9.73 -25.68
N ALA A 25 -6.32 10.84 -25.56
CA ALA A 25 -4.90 10.90 -25.85
C ALA A 25 -4.06 10.13 -24.80
N THR A 26 -4.33 10.28 -23.52
CA THR A 26 -3.64 9.55 -22.42
C THR A 26 -3.91 8.04 -22.47
N LYS A 27 -5.13 7.62 -22.75
CA LYS A 27 -5.48 6.19 -22.93
C LYS A 27 -4.74 5.57 -24.13
N GLY A 28 -4.63 6.31 -25.22
CA GLY A 28 -3.85 5.89 -26.39
C GLY A 28 -2.35 5.79 -26.08
N GLU A 29 -1.82 6.67 -25.21
CA GLU A 29 -0.43 6.66 -24.80
C GLU A 29 -0.11 5.49 -23.85
N ALA A 30 -0.95 5.23 -22.85
CA ALA A 30 -0.79 4.07 -21.97
C ALA A 30 -0.80 2.74 -22.74
N ALA A 31 -1.73 2.60 -23.71
CA ALA A 31 -1.78 1.41 -24.57
C ALA A 31 -0.51 1.25 -25.42
N LYS A 32 0.07 2.35 -25.93
CA LYS A 32 1.37 2.32 -26.65
C LYS A 32 2.49 1.85 -25.74
N VAL A 33 2.59 2.35 -24.52
CA VAL A 33 3.62 1.93 -23.56
C VAL A 33 3.45 0.45 -23.18
N ARG A 34 2.23 -0.03 -22.99
CA ARG A 34 1.96 -1.47 -22.79
C ARG A 34 2.43 -2.32 -23.97
N SER A 35 2.18 -1.87 -25.20
CA SER A 35 2.68 -2.54 -26.39
C SER A 35 4.22 -2.56 -26.48
N ILE A 36 4.89 -1.51 -26.00
CA ILE A 36 6.36 -1.46 -25.89
C ILE A 36 6.84 -2.50 -24.87
N ILE A 37 6.21 -2.58 -23.69
CA ILE A 37 6.54 -3.60 -22.66
C ILE A 37 6.44 -5.00 -23.27
N ASP A 38 5.34 -5.31 -23.92
CA ASP A 38 5.13 -6.62 -24.53
C ASP A 38 6.17 -6.91 -25.62
N LYS A 39 6.43 -5.94 -26.50
CA LYS A 39 7.43 -6.04 -27.56
C LYS A 39 8.83 -6.33 -27.01
N VAL A 40 9.29 -5.56 -26.02
CA VAL A 40 10.62 -5.69 -25.40
C VAL A 40 10.74 -7.03 -24.70
N ASN A 41 9.78 -7.35 -23.83
CA ASN A 41 9.85 -8.54 -23.00
C ASN A 41 9.71 -9.83 -23.82
N THR A 42 8.78 -9.85 -24.79
CA THR A 42 8.62 -10.99 -25.72
C THR A 42 9.86 -11.18 -26.60
N ASN A 43 10.44 -10.09 -27.12
CA ASN A 43 11.68 -10.16 -27.90
C ASN A 43 12.83 -10.75 -27.06
N TRP A 44 12.98 -10.30 -25.81
CA TRP A 44 14.00 -10.81 -24.90
C TRP A 44 13.83 -12.31 -24.64
N GLN A 45 12.64 -12.73 -24.20
CA GLN A 45 12.32 -14.12 -23.87
C GLN A 45 12.41 -15.08 -25.06
N ASN A 46 12.17 -14.60 -26.28
CA ASN A 46 12.32 -15.41 -27.50
C ASN A 46 13.78 -15.71 -27.83
N ARG A 47 14.72 -14.89 -27.38
CA ARG A 47 16.16 -15.01 -27.67
C ARG A 47 16.95 -15.63 -26.53
N HIS A 48 16.38 -15.71 -25.34
CA HIS A 48 17.04 -16.22 -24.13
C HIS A 48 16.20 -17.32 -23.50
N LYS A 49 16.88 -18.35 -22.99
CA LYS A 49 16.21 -19.43 -22.26
C LYS A 49 16.06 -19.04 -20.79
N PRO A 50 14.98 -19.48 -20.12
CA PRO A 50 14.79 -19.20 -18.69
C PRO A 50 15.79 -20.00 -17.83
N GLU A 51 16.35 -21.13 -18.29
CA GLU A 51 17.32 -21.93 -17.56
C GLU A 51 18.71 -21.26 -17.54
N ALA A 52 18.79 -20.09 -16.89
CA ALA A 52 19.98 -19.28 -16.75
C ALA A 52 20.42 -19.15 -15.29
N THR A 53 21.63 -18.64 -15.07
CA THR A 53 22.20 -18.42 -13.73
C THR A 53 21.32 -17.49 -12.87
N PRO A 54 21.28 -17.66 -11.53
CA PRO A 54 20.64 -16.73 -10.63
C PRO A 54 21.50 -15.50 -10.29
N PHE A 55 22.67 -15.35 -10.95
CA PHE A 55 23.61 -14.27 -10.70
C PHE A 55 23.03 -12.90 -11.11
N TRP A 56 23.55 -11.83 -10.55
CA TRP A 56 22.96 -10.50 -10.52
C TRP A 56 22.41 -9.97 -11.85
N HIS A 57 23.14 -10.12 -12.95
CA HIS A 57 22.74 -9.53 -14.23
C HIS A 57 21.45 -10.16 -14.77
N VAL A 58 21.30 -11.49 -14.70
CA VAL A 58 20.07 -12.19 -15.08
C VAL A 58 18.96 -11.93 -14.06
N ALA A 59 19.27 -11.98 -12.77
CA ALA A 59 18.28 -11.73 -11.72
C ALA A 59 17.69 -10.31 -11.81
N ALA A 60 18.48 -9.31 -12.19
CA ALA A 60 18.00 -7.94 -12.42
C ALA A 60 16.96 -7.86 -13.54
N TYR A 61 17.10 -8.65 -14.63
CA TYR A 61 16.05 -8.78 -15.63
C TYR A 61 14.73 -9.28 -15.01
N HIS A 62 14.80 -10.32 -14.17
CA HIS A 62 13.61 -10.91 -13.58
C HIS A 62 12.85 -9.94 -12.66
N THR A 63 13.53 -8.97 -12.03
CA THR A 63 12.83 -7.93 -11.25
C THR A 63 11.93 -7.06 -12.14
N GLY A 64 12.36 -6.70 -13.34
CA GLY A 64 11.55 -5.97 -14.33
C GLY A 64 10.48 -6.83 -14.97
N ASN A 65 10.77 -8.11 -15.25
CA ASN A 65 9.80 -9.06 -15.78
C ASN A 65 8.62 -9.31 -14.83
N MET A 66 8.89 -9.37 -13.51
CA MET A 66 7.82 -9.51 -12.52
C MET A 66 6.94 -8.26 -12.42
N GLU A 67 7.50 -7.06 -12.57
CA GLU A 67 6.68 -5.83 -12.67
C GLU A 67 5.82 -5.82 -13.94
N ALA A 68 6.39 -6.25 -15.07
CA ALA A 68 5.62 -6.40 -16.31
C ALA A 68 4.47 -7.40 -16.15
N TYR A 69 4.70 -8.53 -15.45
CA TYR A 69 3.63 -9.47 -15.11
C TYR A 69 2.54 -8.84 -14.26
N ARG A 70 2.87 -8.16 -13.16
CA ARG A 70 1.89 -7.52 -12.28
C ARG A 70 1.02 -6.54 -13.04
N LEU A 71 1.65 -5.69 -13.85
CA LEU A 71 0.97 -4.66 -14.62
C LEU A 71 0.06 -5.23 -15.73
N THR A 72 0.50 -6.28 -16.44
CA THR A 72 -0.17 -6.78 -17.65
C THR A 72 -1.02 -8.02 -17.42
N GLY A 73 -0.76 -8.80 -16.37
CA GLY A 73 -1.35 -10.12 -16.14
C GLY A 73 -0.87 -11.19 -17.13
N ASN A 74 0.12 -10.90 -17.98
CA ASN A 74 0.59 -11.84 -19.00
C ASN A 74 1.28 -13.05 -18.37
N ARG A 75 0.60 -14.19 -18.40
CA ARG A 75 1.03 -15.44 -17.77
C ARG A 75 2.41 -15.91 -18.24
N ARG A 76 2.77 -15.66 -19.49
CA ARG A 76 4.09 -16.01 -20.04
C ARG A 76 5.24 -15.41 -19.21
N TYR A 77 5.08 -14.18 -18.71
CA TYR A 77 6.12 -13.52 -17.92
C TYR A 77 6.31 -14.19 -16.56
N LEU A 78 5.20 -14.58 -15.93
CA LEU A 78 5.23 -15.36 -14.69
C LEU A 78 5.92 -16.72 -14.90
N ASP A 79 5.46 -17.46 -15.90
CA ASP A 79 5.95 -18.81 -16.17
C ASP A 79 7.47 -18.80 -16.51
N TYR A 80 7.94 -17.76 -17.22
CA TYR A 80 9.36 -17.58 -17.52
C TYR A 80 10.20 -17.41 -16.25
N SER A 81 9.76 -16.56 -15.30
CA SER A 81 10.46 -16.40 -14.02
C SER A 81 10.32 -17.63 -13.12
N MET A 82 9.19 -18.34 -13.20
CA MET A 82 8.98 -19.56 -12.43
C MET A 82 9.95 -20.66 -12.87
N VAL A 83 10.08 -20.92 -14.17
CA VAL A 83 11.04 -21.90 -14.72
C VAL A 83 12.48 -21.54 -14.33
N TRP A 84 12.85 -20.25 -14.38
CA TRP A 84 14.17 -19.79 -13.94
C TRP A 84 14.41 -20.07 -12.45
N ALA A 85 13.44 -19.79 -11.59
CA ALA A 85 13.57 -20.03 -10.14
C ALA A 85 13.66 -21.51 -9.80
N GLU A 86 12.85 -22.36 -10.45
CA GLU A 86 12.86 -23.81 -10.29
C GLU A 86 14.18 -24.44 -10.78
N HIS A 87 14.69 -24.00 -11.95
CA HIS A 87 15.99 -24.42 -12.46
C HIS A 87 17.11 -24.15 -11.45
N ASN A 88 17.09 -23.00 -10.79
CA ASN A 88 18.05 -22.60 -9.78
C ASN A 88 17.72 -23.15 -8.37
N LYS A 89 16.69 -23.99 -8.23
CA LYS A 89 16.27 -24.61 -6.97
C LYS A 89 16.05 -23.58 -5.85
N TRP A 90 15.60 -22.39 -6.21
CA TRP A 90 15.34 -21.29 -5.29
C TRP A 90 16.58 -20.84 -4.49
N LYS A 91 17.79 -21.05 -5.05
CA LYS A 91 19.07 -20.65 -4.46
C LYS A 91 19.74 -19.58 -5.33
N GLY A 92 20.56 -18.74 -4.69
CA GLY A 92 21.64 -17.98 -5.34
C GLY A 92 22.89 -18.86 -5.45
N ALA A 93 23.97 -18.47 -4.73
CA ALA A 93 25.11 -19.38 -4.56
C ALA A 93 24.69 -20.62 -3.75
N THR A 94 25.23 -21.79 -4.11
CA THR A 94 24.68 -23.08 -3.71
C THR A 94 25.37 -23.75 -2.53
N SER A 95 26.51 -23.22 -2.02
CA SER A 95 27.19 -23.81 -0.87
C SER A 95 26.28 -23.86 0.36
N ASP A 96 26.13 -25.07 0.92
CA ASP A 96 25.35 -25.30 2.15
C ASP A 96 26.25 -25.33 3.41
N ASP A 97 27.58 -25.22 3.25
CA ASP A 97 28.54 -25.10 4.35
C ASP A 97 28.73 -23.65 4.76
N SER A 98 28.00 -23.21 5.77
CA SER A 98 28.02 -21.81 6.23
C SER A 98 29.38 -21.38 6.79
N SER A 99 30.25 -22.28 7.19
CA SER A 99 31.61 -21.95 7.65
C SER A 99 32.52 -21.41 6.53
N LYS A 100 32.13 -21.65 5.27
CA LYS A 100 32.85 -21.20 4.07
C LYS A 100 32.22 -20.00 3.38
N TRP A 101 31.10 -19.49 3.88
CA TRP A 101 30.39 -18.41 3.24
C TRP A 101 31.18 -17.12 3.23
N LYS A 102 31.21 -16.46 2.06
CA LYS A 102 31.99 -15.24 1.78
C LYS A 102 31.08 -14.14 1.29
N TYR A 103 31.42 -12.86 1.59
CA TYR A 103 30.73 -11.66 1.11
C TYR A 103 31.62 -10.66 0.36
N ASN A 104 32.92 -10.97 0.22
CA ASN A 104 33.79 -10.21 -0.69
C ASN A 104 33.38 -10.50 -2.16
N TYR A 105 33.87 -9.69 -3.09
CA TYR A 105 33.67 -9.95 -4.52
C TYR A 105 34.10 -11.36 -4.92
N GLY A 106 33.20 -12.06 -5.59
CA GLY A 106 33.48 -13.38 -6.14
C GLY A 106 32.28 -14.10 -6.73
N GLU A 107 32.53 -14.95 -7.72
CA GLU A 107 31.51 -15.66 -8.49
C GLU A 107 31.41 -17.15 -8.15
N THR A 108 32.18 -17.62 -7.16
CA THR A 108 32.08 -19.03 -6.73
C THR A 108 30.86 -19.30 -5.85
N GLN A 109 30.47 -20.55 -5.77
CA GLN A 109 29.31 -20.99 -5.00
C GLN A 109 29.43 -20.79 -3.47
N GLU A 110 30.62 -20.44 -2.97
CA GLU A 110 30.86 -20.08 -1.56
C GLU A 110 30.54 -18.60 -1.27
N HIS A 111 30.37 -17.75 -2.27
CA HIS A 111 30.03 -16.32 -2.09
C HIS A 111 28.55 -16.10 -1.79
N VAL A 112 28.00 -16.89 -0.89
CA VAL A 112 26.59 -16.92 -0.50
C VAL A 112 26.15 -15.58 0.09
N LEU A 113 27.03 -14.89 0.80
CA LEU A 113 26.76 -13.60 1.46
C LEU A 113 27.11 -12.40 0.56
N PHE A 114 27.46 -12.62 -0.70
CA PHE A 114 27.72 -11.56 -1.65
C PHE A 114 26.44 -11.18 -2.40
N GLY A 115 26.05 -9.90 -2.35
CA GLY A 115 24.75 -9.43 -2.83
C GLY A 115 24.42 -9.78 -4.28
N ASP A 116 25.42 -9.96 -5.14
CA ASP A 116 25.25 -10.40 -6.53
C ASP A 116 24.60 -11.79 -6.64
N TRP A 117 24.74 -12.63 -5.62
CA TRP A 117 24.03 -13.90 -5.50
C TRP A 117 22.72 -13.83 -4.74
N GLN A 118 22.41 -12.68 -4.13
CA GLN A 118 21.22 -12.51 -3.28
C GLN A 118 20.06 -11.79 -3.97
N ILE A 119 20.33 -11.02 -5.02
CA ILE A 119 19.29 -10.30 -5.76
C ILE A 119 18.17 -11.21 -6.26
N CYS A 120 18.46 -12.47 -6.63
CA CYS A 120 17.45 -13.43 -7.08
C CYS A 120 16.35 -13.66 -6.03
N PHE A 121 16.65 -13.45 -4.76
CA PHE A 121 15.67 -13.58 -3.68
C PHE A 121 14.53 -12.56 -3.80
N GLN A 122 14.73 -11.38 -4.42
CA GLN A 122 13.63 -10.46 -4.71
C GLN A 122 12.55 -11.16 -5.55
N THR A 123 12.95 -11.78 -6.66
CA THR A 123 12.03 -12.50 -7.55
C THR A 123 11.45 -13.75 -6.89
N TYR A 124 12.23 -14.49 -6.10
CA TYR A 124 11.72 -15.68 -5.41
C TYR A 124 10.65 -15.33 -4.39
N ILE A 125 10.81 -14.24 -3.65
CA ILE A 125 9.78 -13.75 -2.73
C ILE A 125 8.55 -13.26 -3.49
N ASP A 126 8.71 -12.60 -4.64
CA ASP A 126 7.60 -12.19 -5.49
C ASP A 126 6.79 -13.40 -6.00
N LEU A 127 7.46 -14.47 -6.41
CA LEU A 127 6.84 -15.75 -6.82
C LEU A 127 6.17 -16.47 -5.64
N TYR A 128 6.79 -16.44 -4.46
CA TYR A 128 6.17 -16.92 -3.22
C TYR A 128 4.87 -16.19 -2.92
N ASN A 129 4.84 -14.86 -3.06
CA ASN A 129 3.64 -14.07 -2.81
C ASN A 129 2.49 -14.39 -3.78
N ILE A 130 2.78 -14.97 -4.95
CA ILE A 130 1.76 -15.41 -5.92
C ILE A 130 1.28 -16.83 -5.62
N LEU A 131 2.21 -17.75 -5.38
CA LEU A 131 1.96 -19.15 -5.07
C LEU A 131 2.81 -19.56 -3.86
N PRO A 132 2.30 -19.41 -2.64
CA PRO A 132 3.05 -19.70 -1.41
C PRO A 132 3.51 -21.14 -1.30
N ASP A 133 4.82 -21.31 -1.11
CA ASP A 133 5.50 -22.55 -0.76
C ASP A 133 6.79 -22.19 0.00
N ASP A 134 6.91 -22.61 1.24
CA ASP A 134 8.04 -22.25 2.11
C ASP A 134 9.40 -22.64 1.54
N GLY A 135 9.46 -23.65 0.67
CA GLY A 135 10.66 -24.03 -0.04
C GLY A 135 11.23 -22.91 -0.91
N ARG A 136 10.35 -22.03 -1.43
CA ARG A 136 10.72 -20.93 -2.35
C ARG A 136 11.50 -19.81 -1.69
N ILE A 137 11.27 -19.57 -0.40
CA ILE A 137 11.95 -18.50 0.37
C ILE A 137 12.87 -19.02 1.46
N ARG A 138 12.96 -20.34 1.62
CA ARG A 138 13.80 -20.97 2.67
C ARG A 138 15.25 -20.51 2.59
N ARG A 139 15.85 -20.54 1.40
CA ARG A 139 17.24 -20.12 1.21
C ARG A 139 17.42 -18.62 1.44
N ALA A 140 16.50 -17.79 0.97
CA ALA A 140 16.55 -16.35 1.22
C ALA A 140 16.53 -16.05 2.73
N ARG A 141 15.66 -16.71 3.49
CA ARG A 141 15.60 -16.57 4.95
C ARG A 141 16.89 -17.05 5.61
N GLU A 142 17.34 -18.24 5.27
CA GLU A 142 18.57 -18.83 5.83
C GLU A 142 19.77 -17.88 5.68
N VAL A 143 19.97 -17.34 4.48
CA VAL A 143 21.10 -16.46 4.18
C VAL A 143 20.99 -15.12 4.91
N MET A 144 19.83 -14.47 4.86
CA MET A 144 19.63 -13.18 5.51
C MET A 144 19.62 -13.30 7.04
N GLU A 145 19.04 -14.36 7.60
CA GLU A 145 19.05 -14.62 9.04
C GLU A 145 20.48 -14.93 9.55
N TYR A 146 21.30 -15.60 8.73
CA TYR A 146 22.72 -15.80 9.04
C TYR A 146 23.47 -14.47 9.11
N GLU A 147 23.35 -13.59 8.08
CA GLU A 147 23.99 -12.26 8.09
C GLU A 147 23.58 -11.44 9.31
N MET A 148 22.27 -11.39 9.59
CA MET A 148 21.73 -10.65 10.75
C MET A 148 22.23 -11.18 12.09
N GLY A 149 22.61 -12.44 12.16
CA GLY A 149 23.17 -13.09 13.36
C GLY A 149 24.66 -12.80 13.60
N THR A 150 25.36 -12.23 12.62
CA THR A 150 26.79 -11.90 12.75
C THR A 150 26.99 -10.51 13.35
N LYS A 151 28.25 -10.18 13.69
CA LYS A 151 28.66 -8.82 14.11
C LYS A 151 29.05 -7.93 12.93
N ALA A 152 29.17 -8.49 11.71
CA ALA A 152 29.51 -7.72 10.53
C ALA A 152 28.35 -6.82 10.11
N HIS A 153 28.67 -5.64 9.62
CA HIS A 153 27.71 -4.66 9.12
C HIS A 153 28.15 -4.05 7.78
N ASP A 154 29.22 -4.59 7.20
CA ASP A 154 29.91 -4.13 5.99
C ASP A 154 29.58 -4.96 4.75
N TYR A 155 28.48 -5.68 4.77
CA TYR A 155 28.05 -6.54 3.64
C TYR A 155 27.80 -5.75 2.35
N TRP A 156 27.32 -4.51 2.43
CA TRP A 156 26.93 -3.70 1.27
C TRP A 156 27.97 -2.59 1.01
N TRP A 157 29.16 -3.00 0.59
CA TRP A 157 30.32 -2.14 0.40
C TRP A 157 30.40 -1.47 -0.98
N TRP A 158 29.41 -1.68 -1.86
CA TRP A 158 29.33 -1.09 -3.19
C TRP A 158 27.88 -0.69 -3.55
N ALA A 159 27.72 0.31 -4.45
CA ALA A 159 26.44 0.92 -4.75
C ALA A 159 25.41 -0.07 -5.33
N ASP A 160 25.85 -1.00 -6.18
CA ASP A 160 25.00 -2.02 -6.77
C ASP A 160 24.37 -2.91 -5.69
N GLY A 161 25.10 -3.24 -4.63
CA GLY A 161 24.62 -4.04 -3.50
C GLY A 161 23.38 -3.46 -2.83
N LEU A 162 23.20 -2.14 -2.85
CA LEU A 162 22.01 -1.50 -2.30
C LEU A 162 20.74 -1.87 -3.06
N TYR A 163 20.79 -1.99 -4.40
CA TYR A 163 19.67 -2.52 -5.17
C TYR A 163 19.50 -4.03 -4.99
N MET A 164 20.64 -4.76 -4.93
CA MET A 164 20.61 -6.21 -4.85
C MET A 164 19.89 -6.70 -3.60
N VAL A 165 20.18 -6.13 -2.43
CA VAL A 165 19.83 -6.71 -1.14
C VAL A 165 18.83 -5.91 -0.31
N MET A 166 18.85 -4.56 -0.33
CA MET A 166 17.88 -3.79 0.47
C MET A 166 16.43 -4.24 0.26
N PRO A 167 15.94 -4.44 -0.99
CA PRO A 167 14.58 -4.91 -1.21
C PRO A 167 14.31 -6.34 -0.71
N VAL A 168 15.33 -7.20 -0.60
CA VAL A 168 15.18 -8.53 -0.01
C VAL A 168 14.81 -8.43 1.47
N MET A 169 15.46 -7.51 2.20
CA MET A 169 15.19 -7.28 3.62
C MET A 169 13.75 -6.79 3.85
N THR A 170 13.29 -5.81 3.06
CA THR A 170 11.93 -5.29 3.21
C THR A 170 10.87 -6.31 2.80
N LYS A 171 11.10 -7.05 1.73
CA LYS A 171 10.19 -8.14 1.30
C LYS A 171 10.10 -9.27 2.32
N LEU A 172 11.22 -9.70 2.91
CA LEU A 172 11.21 -10.71 3.98
C LEU A 172 10.51 -10.20 5.24
N TYR A 173 10.67 -8.92 5.59
CA TYR A 173 9.86 -8.30 6.64
C TYR A 173 8.36 -8.41 6.33
N ARG A 174 7.94 -8.06 5.12
CA ARG A 174 6.53 -8.16 4.71
C ARG A 174 5.95 -9.56 4.86
N VAL A 175 6.73 -10.57 4.52
CA VAL A 175 6.32 -11.98 4.63
C VAL A 175 6.31 -12.47 6.08
N THR A 176 7.36 -12.15 6.86
CA THR A 176 7.59 -12.78 8.18
C THR A 176 7.12 -11.93 9.37
N GLY A 177 6.95 -10.60 9.16
CA GLY A 177 6.70 -9.64 10.24
C GLY A 177 7.88 -9.49 11.22
N ASN A 178 9.08 -9.99 10.89
CA ASN A 178 10.26 -9.88 11.75
C ASN A 178 10.94 -8.52 11.57
N SER A 179 10.80 -7.62 12.54
CA SER A 179 11.36 -6.26 12.48
C SER A 179 12.88 -6.21 12.46
N LEU A 180 13.58 -7.30 12.80
CA LEU A 180 15.03 -7.37 12.75
C LEU A 180 15.57 -7.12 11.33
N TYR A 181 14.83 -7.54 10.28
CA TYR A 181 15.17 -7.22 8.89
C TYR A 181 15.27 -5.72 8.66
N LEU A 182 14.35 -4.94 9.21
CA LEU A 182 14.36 -3.47 9.06
C LEU A 182 15.44 -2.80 9.92
N ASP A 183 15.68 -3.31 11.13
CA ASP A 183 16.74 -2.77 11.99
C ASP A 183 18.12 -3.00 11.34
N LYS A 184 18.35 -4.16 10.74
CA LYS A 184 19.60 -4.47 10.02
C LYS A 184 19.72 -3.75 8.68
N LEU A 185 18.63 -3.57 7.95
CA LEU A 185 18.57 -2.70 6.77
C LEU A 185 19.11 -1.29 7.11
N TYR A 186 18.63 -0.71 8.21
CA TYR A 186 19.08 0.61 8.66
C TYR A 186 20.57 0.62 9.08
N GLU A 187 21.01 -0.40 9.81
CA GLU A 187 22.42 -0.56 10.20
C GLU A 187 23.36 -0.65 8.99
N TYR A 188 23.03 -1.49 8.01
CA TYR A 188 23.90 -1.74 6.85
C TYR A 188 23.96 -0.55 5.89
N ILE A 189 22.86 0.16 5.67
CA ILE A 189 22.90 1.36 4.82
C ILE A 189 23.71 2.49 5.46
N LEU A 190 23.75 2.62 6.79
CA LEU A 190 24.61 3.59 7.45
C LEU A 190 26.09 3.34 7.18
N TYR A 191 26.52 2.09 7.15
CA TYR A 191 27.88 1.73 6.73
C TYR A 191 28.12 2.12 5.27
N SER A 192 27.24 1.73 4.36
CA SER A 192 27.33 2.04 2.94
C SER A 192 27.45 3.54 2.69
N ASP A 193 26.66 4.35 3.39
CA ASP A 193 26.73 5.80 3.34
C ASP A 193 28.09 6.34 3.80
N SER A 194 28.67 5.74 4.83
CA SER A 194 29.93 6.21 5.41
C SER A 194 31.10 6.12 4.44
N ILE A 195 31.02 5.19 3.46
CA ILE A 195 32.11 4.93 2.52
C ILE A 195 31.83 5.40 1.09
N MET A 196 30.56 5.59 0.70
CA MET A 196 30.17 5.87 -0.68
C MET A 196 29.42 7.18 -0.88
N LEU A 197 28.67 7.68 0.12
CA LEU A 197 27.87 8.90 -0.06
C LEU A 197 28.73 10.15 -0.05
N ASP A 198 28.70 10.89 -1.15
CA ASP A 198 29.23 12.25 -1.19
C ASP A 198 28.20 13.23 -0.61
N LYS A 199 28.47 13.74 0.60
CA LYS A 199 27.54 14.62 1.32
C LYS A 199 27.29 15.96 0.63
N GLU A 200 28.23 16.42 -0.19
CA GLU A 200 28.13 17.68 -0.92
C GLU A 200 27.12 17.57 -2.07
N THR A 201 27.26 16.56 -2.92
CA THR A 201 26.41 16.37 -4.10
C THR A 201 25.14 15.57 -3.82
N GLY A 202 25.18 14.67 -2.85
CA GLY A 202 24.12 13.69 -2.58
C GLY A 202 24.17 12.45 -3.47
N LEU A 203 25.18 12.33 -4.33
CA LEU A 203 25.45 11.19 -5.20
C LEU A 203 26.32 10.14 -4.50
N TYR A 204 26.37 8.93 -5.04
CA TYR A 204 27.14 7.82 -4.52
C TYR A 204 28.32 7.48 -5.42
N PHE A 205 29.52 7.39 -4.84
CA PHE A 205 30.62 6.68 -5.49
C PHE A 205 30.28 5.18 -5.58
N ARG A 206 30.75 4.51 -6.64
CA ARG A 206 30.46 3.08 -6.80
C ARG A 206 30.89 2.23 -5.59
N ASP A 207 32.07 2.54 -5.03
CA ASP A 207 32.60 2.01 -3.76
C ASP A 207 33.78 2.88 -3.29
N ALA A 208 34.39 2.53 -2.15
CA ALA A 208 35.47 3.30 -1.55
C ALA A 208 36.74 3.44 -2.41
N ARG A 209 36.92 2.61 -3.44
CA ARG A 209 38.04 2.72 -4.41
C ARG A 209 37.85 3.92 -5.33
N TYR A 210 36.59 4.25 -5.65
CA TYR A 210 36.21 5.33 -6.56
C TYR A 210 35.90 6.64 -5.84
N ALA A 211 36.00 6.68 -4.50
CA ALA A 211 35.77 7.91 -3.73
C ALA A 211 36.83 8.97 -4.02
N TYR A 212 36.37 10.22 -4.27
CA TYR A 212 37.24 11.35 -4.47
C TYR A 212 38.06 11.65 -3.19
N PRO A 213 39.35 12.03 -3.27
CA PRO A 213 40.16 12.26 -4.48
C PRO A 213 40.96 11.05 -5.00
N LYS A 214 40.72 9.83 -4.48
CA LYS A 214 41.43 8.61 -4.91
C LYS A 214 41.19 8.32 -6.38
N HIS A 215 39.94 8.53 -6.86
CA HIS A 215 39.55 8.43 -8.24
C HIS A 215 38.97 9.76 -8.74
N LYS A 216 39.22 10.08 -10.00
CA LYS A 216 38.78 11.30 -10.68
C LYS A 216 38.44 10.99 -12.13
N SER A 217 37.54 11.78 -12.69
CA SER A 217 37.32 11.79 -14.15
C SER A 217 38.57 12.29 -14.89
N ALA A 218 38.58 12.17 -16.21
CA ALA A 218 39.66 12.67 -17.06
C ALA A 218 39.92 14.19 -16.89
N ASN A 219 38.88 14.95 -16.52
CA ASN A 219 38.95 16.38 -16.28
C ASN A 219 39.17 16.73 -14.79
N GLY A 220 39.51 15.75 -13.93
CA GLY A 220 39.87 15.95 -12.53
C GLY A 220 38.64 16.13 -11.61
N LYS A 221 37.43 15.95 -12.10
CA LYS A 221 36.19 16.10 -11.32
C LYS A 221 35.87 14.83 -10.52
N LYS A 222 34.94 14.93 -9.55
CA LYS A 222 34.31 13.78 -8.91
C LYS A 222 33.62 12.95 -9.99
N ASP A 223 33.88 11.64 -10.01
CA ASP A 223 33.32 10.73 -11.02
C ASP A 223 32.25 9.84 -10.41
N PHE A 224 31.00 10.16 -10.73
CA PHE A 224 29.82 9.39 -10.29
C PHE A 224 29.28 8.61 -11.47
N TRP A 225 29.18 7.30 -11.29
CA TRP A 225 28.76 6.39 -12.32
C TRP A 225 27.25 6.27 -12.40
N ALA A 226 26.64 6.63 -13.54
CA ALA A 226 25.20 6.71 -13.70
C ALA A 226 24.47 5.41 -13.31
N ARG A 227 24.96 4.24 -13.73
CA ARG A 227 24.35 2.97 -13.33
C ARG A 227 24.52 2.71 -11.82
N GLY A 228 25.62 3.15 -11.19
CA GLY A 228 25.82 3.05 -9.76
C GLY A 228 24.76 3.82 -8.97
N ASP A 229 24.58 5.11 -9.24
CA ASP A 229 23.52 5.92 -8.66
C ASP A 229 22.12 5.42 -9.06
N GLY A 230 21.98 4.86 -10.27
CA GLY A 230 20.75 4.25 -10.75
C GLY A 230 20.31 3.07 -9.87
N TRP A 231 21.23 2.20 -9.50
CA TRP A 231 20.99 1.11 -8.55
C TRP A 231 20.50 1.65 -7.20
N VAL A 232 21.17 2.69 -6.67
CA VAL A 232 20.81 3.24 -5.35
C VAL A 232 19.41 3.87 -5.37
N LEU A 233 19.10 4.70 -6.38
CA LEU A 233 17.79 5.34 -6.47
C LEU A 233 16.66 4.31 -6.64
N ALA A 234 16.85 3.34 -7.54
CA ALA A 234 15.88 2.26 -7.74
C ALA A 234 15.72 1.37 -6.49
N GLY A 235 16.83 1.08 -5.80
CA GLY A 235 16.82 0.35 -4.54
C GLY A 235 16.03 1.08 -3.44
N LEU A 236 16.25 2.39 -3.30
CA LEU A 236 15.51 3.22 -2.34
C LEU A 236 14.01 3.29 -2.65
N ALA A 237 13.62 3.40 -3.95
CA ALA A 237 12.22 3.36 -4.37
C ALA A 237 11.57 2.03 -3.95
N LYS A 238 12.21 0.89 -4.22
CA LYS A 238 11.71 -0.44 -3.82
C LYS A 238 11.63 -0.59 -2.30
N VAL A 239 12.60 -0.06 -1.56
CA VAL A 239 12.58 -0.06 -0.08
C VAL A 239 11.41 0.74 0.44
N LEU A 240 11.20 1.96 -0.04
CA LEU A 240 10.12 2.83 0.39
C LEU A 240 8.72 2.28 0.05
N GLN A 241 8.62 1.52 -1.04
CA GLN A 241 7.41 0.80 -1.42
C GLN A 241 7.02 -0.26 -0.39
N ASP A 242 7.99 -0.94 0.22
CA ASP A 242 7.75 -2.03 1.16
C ASP A 242 7.82 -1.60 2.64
N LEU A 243 8.44 -0.46 2.98
CA LEU A 243 8.55 0.01 4.36
C LEU A 243 7.19 0.42 4.93
N PRO A 244 6.84 -0.01 6.17
CA PRO A 244 5.66 0.48 6.84
C PRO A 244 5.67 2.00 7.01
N ALA A 245 4.50 2.62 6.94
CA ALA A 245 4.37 4.08 7.10
C ALA A 245 4.86 4.56 8.49
N ASP A 246 4.69 3.73 9.49
CA ASP A 246 5.07 3.98 10.90
C ASP A 246 6.47 3.50 11.28
N TYR A 247 7.25 3.00 10.33
CA TYR A 247 8.61 2.55 10.65
C TYR A 247 9.48 3.71 11.17
N LYS A 248 10.06 3.53 12.37
CA LYS A 248 10.78 4.58 13.10
C LYS A 248 11.89 5.32 12.32
N HIS A 249 12.46 4.69 11.27
CA HIS A 249 13.49 5.27 10.40
C HIS A 249 12.99 5.52 8.97
N ARG A 250 11.66 5.44 8.69
CA ARG A 250 11.13 5.70 7.35
C ARG A 250 11.55 7.07 6.82
N GLN A 251 11.50 8.11 7.65
CA GLN A 251 11.88 9.47 7.25
C GLN A 251 13.34 9.55 6.78
N PHE A 252 14.25 8.79 7.40
CA PHE A 252 15.64 8.71 6.95
C PHE A 252 15.73 8.22 5.48
N PHE A 253 14.96 7.20 5.11
CA PHE A 253 14.93 6.69 3.73
C PHE A 253 14.27 7.68 2.78
N VAL A 254 13.21 8.36 3.21
CA VAL A 254 12.54 9.43 2.43
C VAL A 254 13.52 10.57 2.15
N ASP A 255 14.19 11.11 3.16
CA ASP A 255 15.13 12.23 3.02
C ASP A 255 16.28 11.86 2.08
N LYS A 256 16.79 10.64 2.21
CA LYS A 256 17.83 10.10 1.35
C LYS A 256 17.38 9.99 -0.10
N TYR A 257 16.20 9.43 -0.31
CA TYR A 257 15.59 9.30 -1.65
C TYR A 257 15.39 10.68 -2.29
N LEU A 258 14.81 11.64 -1.58
CA LEU A 258 14.57 13.01 -2.08
C LEU A 258 15.86 13.73 -2.45
N LYS A 259 16.90 13.59 -1.62
CA LYS A 259 18.21 14.19 -1.89
C LYS A 259 18.86 13.61 -3.14
N LEU A 260 18.86 12.30 -3.29
CA LEU A 260 19.41 11.61 -4.46
C LEU A 260 18.59 11.91 -5.72
N ALA A 261 17.25 11.89 -5.65
CA ALA A 261 16.37 12.23 -6.77
C ALA A 261 16.65 13.63 -7.32
N LYS A 262 16.82 14.62 -6.43
CA LYS A 262 17.19 15.99 -6.83
C LYS A 262 18.55 16.05 -7.49
N ALA A 263 19.56 15.39 -6.93
CA ALA A 263 20.92 15.37 -7.49
C ALA A 263 20.93 14.72 -8.89
N VAL A 264 20.27 13.59 -9.05
CA VAL A 264 20.15 12.85 -10.30
C VAL A 264 19.45 13.70 -11.37
N ALA A 265 18.30 14.31 -11.04
CA ALA A 265 17.56 15.14 -11.99
C ALA A 265 18.42 16.30 -12.55
N GLY A 266 19.28 16.88 -11.70
CA GLY A 266 20.22 17.94 -12.09
C GLY A 266 21.34 17.52 -13.06
N CYS A 267 21.59 16.22 -13.23
CA CYS A 267 22.63 15.69 -14.11
C CYS A 267 22.12 15.26 -15.50
N GLN A 268 20.80 15.37 -15.77
CA GLN A 268 20.21 14.93 -17.04
C GLN A 268 20.75 15.74 -18.23
N GLN A 269 21.09 15.07 -19.32
CA GLN A 269 21.46 15.72 -20.58
C GLN A 269 20.22 16.23 -21.33
N LYS A 270 20.41 17.23 -22.22
CA LYS A 270 19.31 17.85 -23.00
C LYS A 270 18.50 16.84 -23.81
N ASP A 271 19.14 15.77 -24.27
CA ASP A 271 18.50 14.69 -25.06
C ASP A 271 17.81 13.63 -24.18
N GLY A 272 17.72 13.86 -22.87
CA GLY A 272 16.93 13.07 -21.94
C GLY A 272 17.64 11.87 -21.29
N TYR A 273 18.86 11.55 -21.71
CA TYR A 273 19.66 10.50 -21.08
C TYR A 273 20.61 11.04 -20.02
N TRP A 274 21.28 10.14 -19.29
CA TRP A 274 22.44 10.44 -18.45
C TRP A 274 23.69 9.82 -19.06
N THR A 275 24.80 10.54 -19.00
CA THR A 275 26.12 10.04 -19.40
C THR A 275 26.66 9.11 -18.30
N ARG A 276 27.56 8.21 -18.66
CA ARG A 276 28.22 7.26 -17.72
C ARG A 276 28.88 7.96 -16.54
N SER A 277 29.55 9.09 -16.77
CA SER A 277 30.03 10.01 -15.75
C SER A 277 29.05 11.17 -15.60
N MET A 278 28.37 11.27 -14.46
CA MET A 278 27.22 12.17 -14.31
C MET A 278 27.64 13.64 -14.22
N LEU A 279 28.74 13.96 -13.51
CA LEU A 279 29.23 15.34 -13.34
C LEU A 279 30.30 15.74 -14.35
N ASP A 280 30.76 14.79 -15.16
CA ASP A 280 31.72 15.04 -16.23
C ASP A 280 31.32 14.32 -17.53
N PRO A 281 30.31 14.84 -18.25
CA PRO A 281 29.81 14.21 -19.48
C PRO A 281 30.87 13.97 -20.54
N GLU A 282 31.93 14.80 -20.57
CA GLU A 282 33.03 14.68 -21.53
C GLU A 282 34.00 13.53 -21.21
N HIS A 283 34.02 13.04 -19.97
CA HIS A 283 34.85 11.91 -19.56
C HIS A 283 34.47 10.63 -20.30
N ALA A 284 33.15 10.37 -20.42
CA ALA A 284 32.60 9.21 -21.09
C ALA A 284 31.29 9.60 -21.82
N PRO A 285 31.43 10.31 -22.97
CA PRO A 285 30.28 10.91 -23.64
C PRO A 285 29.32 9.87 -24.25
N GLY A 286 28.10 10.34 -24.52
CA GLY A 286 27.03 9.55 -25.12
C GLY A 286 26.10 8.90 -24.09
N PRO A 287 24.99 8.34 -24.59
CA PRO A 287 23.94 7.81 -23.73
C PRO A 287 24.35 6.54 -23.00
N GLU A 288 23.77 6.33 -21.81
CA GLU A 288 23.83 5.09 -21.05
C GLU A 288 22.41 4.71 -20.62
N THR A 289 21.87 3.64 -21.23
CA THR A 289 20.46 3.30 -21.09
C THR A 289 20.12 2.69 -19.76
N SER A 290 20.98 1.86 -19.14
CA SER A 290 20.62 1.18 -17.89
C SER A 290 20.47 2.17 -16.72
N GLY A 291 21.42 3.10 -16.54
CA GLY A 291 21.31 4.18 -15.55
C GLY A 291 20.11 5.09 -15.83
N THR A 292 19.93 5.50 -17.11
CA THR A 292 18.78 6.31 -17.52
C THR A 292 17.45 5.64 -17.17
N ALA A 293 17.32 4.34 -17.41
CA ALA A 293 16.09 3.59 -17.10
C ALA A 293 15.86 3.44 -15.60
N PHE A 294 16.90 3.16 -14.80
CA PHE A 294 16.76 3.13 -13.34
C PHE A 294 16.40 4.50 -12.76
N PHE A 295 16.95 5.59 -13.29
CA PHE A 295 16.57 6.95 -12.89
C PHE A 295 15.12 7.25 -13.28
N ALA A 296 14.70 6.91 -14.50
CA ALA A 296 13.32 7.08 -14.93
C ALA A 296 12.35 6.27 -14.06
N TYR A 297 12.69 5.03 -13.71
CA TYR A 297 11.93 4.21 -12.77
C TYR A 297 11.82 4.88 -11.40
N GLY A 298 12.96 5.18 -10.78
CA GLY A 298 12.99 5.71 -9.42
C GLY A 298 12.29 7.06 -9.29
N LEU A 299 12.47 7.98 -10.26
CA LEU A 299 11.83 9.30 -10.26
C LEU A 299 10.32 9.19 -10.53
N MET A 300 9.90 8.35 -11.51
CA MET A 300 8.47 8.17 -11.81
C MET A 300 7.73 7.53 -10.64
N TRP A 301 8.34 6.55 -9.96
CA TRP A 301 7.81 5.97 -8.74
C TRP A 301 7.55 7.06 -7.68
N GLY A 302 8.47 7.99 -7.52
CA GLY A 302 8.30 9.11 -6.57
C GLY A 302 7.15 10.04 -6.93
N VAL A 303 6.95 10.35 -8.20
CA VAL A 303 5.80 11.13 -8.68
C VAL A 303 4.50 10.34 -8.44
N ASN A 304 4.47 9.07 -8.80
CA ASN A 304 3.31 8.19 -8.63
C ASN A 304 2.86 8.05 -7.16
N ASN A 305 3.79 8.19 -6.22
CA ASN A 305 3.54 8.09 -4.77
C ASN A 305 3.50 9.45 -4.04
N GLY A 306 3.51 10.57 -4.77
CA GLY A 306 3.41 11.91 -4.20
C GLY A 306 4.62 12.38 -3.37
N LEU A 307 5.77 11.70 -3.51
CA LEU A 307 7.03 12.10 -2.87
C LEU A 307 7.78 13.15 -3.69
N LEU A 308 7.61 13.15 -5.00
CA LEU A 308 8.22 14.10 -5.92
C LEU A 308 7.13 14.95 -6.58
N ASP A 309 7.36 16.25 -6.64
CA ASP A 309 6.46 17.21 -7.26
C ASP A 309 6.36 16.96 -8.78
N GLU A 310 5.14 16.79 -9.26
CA GLU A 310 4.86 16.48 -10.66
C GLU A 310 5.34 17.60 -11.61
N GLU A 311 5.11 18.87 -11.27
CA GLU A 311 5.48 20.01 -12.11
C GLU A 311 7.00 20.07 -12.32
N THR A 312 7.77 19.77 -11.30
CA THR A 312 9.23 19.77 -11.33
C THR A 312 9.81 18.57 -12.09
N TYR A 313 9.29 17.36 -11.85
CA TYR A 313 9.95 16.14 -12.30
C TYR A 313 9.40 15.57 -13.61
N MET A 314 8.15 15.86 -14.00
CA MET A 314 7.61 15.35 -15.28
C MET A 314 8.37 15.84 -16.50
N PRO A 315 8.85 17.10 -16.60
CA PRO A 315 9.70 17.49 -17.74
C PRO A 315 10.99 16.69 -17.86
N VAL A 316 11.59 16.26 -16.74
CA VAL A 316 12.76 15.36 -16.72
C VAL A 316 12.38 13.96 -17.21
N LEU A 317 11.27 13.44 -16.71
CA LEU A 317 10.75 12.11 -17.03
C LEU A 317 10.27 11.98 -18.47
N ASP A 318 9.63 13.00 -19.02
CA ASP A 318 9.19 13.00 -20.42
C ASP A 318 10.37 12.99 -21.39
N ARG A 319 11.45 13.76 -21.10
CA ARG A 319 12.68 13.68 -21.89
C ARG A 319 13.35 12.30 -21.77
N ALA A 320 13.40 11.74 -20.55
CA ALA A 320 13.94 10.40 -20.35
C ALA A 320 13.14 9.33 -21.10
N TRP A 321 11.82 9.39 -21.03
CA TRP A 321 10.95 8.47 -21.73
C TRP A 321 11.07 8.59 -23.25
N LYS A 322 11.17 9.81 -23.76
CA LYS A 322 11.43 10.05 -25.17
C LYS A 322 12.73 9.38 -25.63
N TYR A 323 13.82 9.56 -24.88
CA TYR A 323 15.08 8.86 -25.17
C TYR A 323 14.90 7.34 -25.14
N LEU A 324 14.29 6.80 -24.09
CA LEU A 324 14.10 5.36 -23.91
C LEU A 324 13.25 4.75 -25.03
N SER A 325 12.14 5.38 -25.40
CA SER A 325 11.19 4.84 -26.39
C SER A 325 11.57 5.09 -27.85
N GLU A 326 12.32 6.19 -28.16
CA GLU A 326 12.63 6.56 -29.55
C GLU A 326 14.08 6.25 -29.93
N LYS A 327 15.02 6.25 -28.98
CA LYS A 327 16.46 6.07 -29.26
C LYS A 327 16.98 4.72 -28.71
N ALA A 328 16.71 4.40 -27.44
CA ALA A 328 17.19 3.17 -26.83
C ALA A 328 16.45 1.95 -27.36
N LEU A 329 15.14 2.02 -27.51
CA LEU A 329 14.30 0.97 -28.08
C LEU A 329 14.56 0.82 -29.58
N GLN A 330 15.01 -0.36 -29.99
CA GLN A 330 15.25 -0.68 -31.40
C GLN A 330 13.97 -1.21 -32.08
N LYS A 331 13.96 -1.16 -33.42
CA LYS A 331 12.81 -1.58 -34.25
C LYS A 331 12.41 -3.04 -33.98
N ASP A 332 13.36 -3.89 -33.66
CA ASP A 332 13.13 -5.32 -33.37
C ASP A 332 12.76 -5.60 -31.92
N GLY A 333 12.71 -4.61 -31.04
CA GLY A 333 12.36 -4.75 -29.63
C GLY A 333 13.57 -4.87 -28.71
N ARG A 334 14.80 -4.81 -29.19
CA ARG A 334 16.00 -4.74 -28.34
C ARG A 334 16.11 -3.39 -27.65
N VAL A 335 16.74 -3.38 -26.46
CA VAL A 335 17.08 -2.17 -25.69
C VAL A 335 18.58 -1.92 -25.87
N GLY A 336 18.95 -1.01 -26.76
CA GLY A 336 20.33 -0.68 -27.08
C GLY A 336 20.94 0.39 -26.16
N TYR A 337 22.19 0.71 -26.41
CA TYR A 337 22.99 1.73 -25.71
C TYR A 337 23.16 1.40 -24.20
N VAL A 338 23.17 0.13 -23.82
CA VAL A 338 23.45 -0.33 -22.47
C VAL A 338 24.97 -0.52 -22.32
N GLN A 339 25.57 0.12 -21.32
CA GLN A 339 26.97 -0.13 -20.98
C GLN A 339 27.12 -1.61 -20.57
N PRO A 340 28.09 -2.34 -21.13
CA PRO A 340 28.41 -3.70 -20.68
C PRO A 340 28.70 -3.78 -19.18
N ILE A 341 28.82 -5.01 -18.65
CA ILE A 341 29.21 -5.23 -17.26
C ILE A 341 30.49 -4.43 -16.97
N GLY A 342 30.47 -3.69 -15.85
CA GLY A 342 31.56 -2.82 -15.43
C GLY A 342 31.25 -2.15 -14.11
N ASP A 343 32.19 -1.39 -13.61
CA ASP A 343 32.15 -0.78 -12.27
C ASP A 343 32.41 0.75 -12.26
N ARG A 344 32.51 1.38 -13.42
CA ARG A 344 32.78 2.83 -13.57
C ARG A 344 32.46 3.35 -14.98
N ALA A 345 32.55 4.66 -15.15
CA ALA A 345 32.62 5.28 -16.46
C ALA A 345 33.98 4.97 -17.12
N ILE A 346 33.96 4.45 -18.34
CA ILE A 346 35.20 4.09 -19.08
C ILE A 346 35.32 4.99 -20.28
N PRO A 347 36.37 5.85 -20.36
CA PRO A 347 36.63 6.69 -21.53
C PRO A 347 36.85 5.84 -22.78
N GLY A 348 36.32 6.30 -23.92
CA GLY A 348 36.49 5.63 -25.22
C GLY A 348 35.75 4.31 -25.38
N GLN A 349 35.01 3.81 -24.38
CA GLN A 349 34.18 2.64 -24.50
C GLN A 349 33.04 2.91 -25.52
N VAL A 350 32.96 2.12 -26.58
CA VAL A 350 31.91 2.22 -27.60
C VAL A 350 30.63 1.56 -27.06
N ILE A 351 29.55 2.33 -27.04
CA ILE A 351 28.21 1.87 -26.66
C ILE A 351 27.25 2.33 -27.78
N ASP A 352 26.57 1.39 -28.40
CA ASP A 352 25.73 1.64 -29.57
C ASP A 352 24.36 0.94 -29.48
N ALA A 353 23.59 1.01 -30.56
CA ALA A 353 22.26 0.39 -30.65
C ALA A 353 22.27 -1.14 -30.50
N LYS A 354 23.42 -1.81 -30.62
CA LYS A 354 23.57 -3.27 -30.46
C LYS A 354 24.01 -3.65 -29.06
N SER A 355 24.46 -2.67 -28.27
CA SER A 355 24.93 -2.86 -26.91
C SER A 355 23.71 -3.09 -25.96
N GLU A 356 23.37 -4.34 -25.69
CA GLU A 356 22.24 -4.78 -24.88
C GLU A 356 22.74 -5.66 -23.72
N ALA A 357 22.02 -5.64 -22.59
CA ALA A 357 22.27 -6.53 -21.45
C ALA A 357 20.99 -6.78 -20.64
N ASP A 358 20.92 -7.92 -19.94
CA ASP A 358 19.82 -8.40 -19.11
C ASP A 358 19.31 -7.32 -18.15
N PHE A 359 20.20 -6.77 -17.34
CA PHE A 359 19.89 -5.71 -16.36
C PHE A 359 19.39 -4.42 -17.01
N GLY A 360 19.83 -4.11 -18.23
CA GLY A 360 19.34 -2.96 -19.00
C GLY A 360 17.90 -3.16 -19.46
N VAL A 361 17.56 -4.36 -19.90
CA VAL A 361 16.17 -4.73 -20.24
C VAL A 361 15.29 -4.73 -19.00
N GLY A 362 15.76 -5.28 -17.88
CA GLY A 362 15.05 -5.24 -16.60
C GLY A 362 14.75 -3.81 -16.15
N ALA A 363 15.74 -2.92 -16.19
CA ALA A 363 15.57 -1.51 -15.85
C ALA A 363 14.58 -0.79 -16.78
N PHE A 364 14.64 -1.06 -18.08
CA PHE A 364 13.70 -0.51 -19.06
C PHE A 364 12.25 -0.93 -18.76
N LEU A 365 12.03 -2.21 -18.45
CA LEU A 365 10.70 -2.71 -18.07
C LEU A 365 10.18 -2.04 -16.80
N LEU A 366 11.01 -1.86 -15.77
CA LEU A 366 10.65 -1.11 -14.57
C LEU A 366 10.19 0.31 -14.89
N ALA A 367 10.97 1.05 -15.69
CA ALA A 367 10.64 2.43 -16.09
C ALA A 367 9.34 2.50 -16.91
N ALA A 368 9.16 1.57 -17.85
CA ALA A 368 7.96 1.51 -18.69
C ALA A 368 6.70 1.17 -17.85
N CYS A 369 6.81 0.27 -16.87
CA CYS A 369 5.70 -0.06 -15.99
C CYS A 369 5.27 1.14 -15.14
N GLU A 370 6.21 1.88 -14.55
CA GLU A 370 5.87 3.09 -13.79
C GLU A 370 5.28 4.20 -14.68
N ARG A 371 5.73 4.33 -15.93
CA ARG A 371 5.12 5.25 -16.89
C ARG A 371 3.67 4.87 -17.19
N VAL A 372 3.36 3.58 -17.36
CA VAL A 372 1.96 3.13 -17.54
C VAL A 372 1.13 3.44 -16.30
N ARG A 373 1.65 3.16 -15.09
CA ARG A 373 0.94 3.47 -13.83
C ARG A 373 0.58 4.94 -13.74
N TYR A 374 1.51 5.84 -14.09
CA TYR A 374 1.24 7.28 -14.15
C TYR A 374 0.13 7.64 -15.12
N LEU A 375 0.22 7.14 -16.36
CA LEU A 375 -0.76 7.44 -17.41
C LEU A 375 -2.14 6.90 -17.07
N GLU A 376 -2.23 5.69 -16.52
CA GLU A 376 -3.49 5.06 -16.11
C GLU A 376 -4.08 5.68 -14.86
N ALA A 377 -3.25 6.18 -13.93
CA ALA A 377 -3.74 6.93 -12.78
C ALA A 377 -4.46 8.21 -13.20
N LYS A 378 -3.96 8.90 -14.24
CA LYS A 378 -4.64 10.07 -14.81
C LYS A 378 -5.96 9.71 -15.53
N ASP A 379 -6.08 8.51 -16.07
CA ASP A 379 -7.29 8.01 -16.73
C ASP A 379 -8.25 7.31 -15.76
N ALA A 380 -7.73 6.52 -14.81
CA ALA A 380 -8.51 5.79 -13.80
C ALA A 380 -9.30 6.71 -12.86
N ALA A 381 -8.83 7.93 -12.62
CA ALA A 381 -9.61 8.96 -11.93
C ALA A 381 -10.93 9.29 -12.65
N GLN A 382 -11.11 8.86 -13.91
CA GLN A 382 -12.31 9.13 -14.71
C GLN A 382 -13.13 7.87 -15.04
N ASN A 383 -12.52 6.67 -15.12
CA ASN A 383 -13.21 5.43 -15.45
C ASN A 383 -12.60 4.22 -14.70
N GLY A 384 -13.40 3.21 -14.34
CA GLY A 384 -12.96 1.96 -13.76
C GLY A 384 -13.32 1.75 -12.29
N ASP A 385 -12.72 0.74 -11.67
CA ASP A 385 -13.02 0.31 -10.29
C ASP A 385 -12.88 1.46 -9.28
N ARG A 386 -11.78 2.25 -9.36
CA ARG A 386 -11.54 3.36 -8.43
C ARG A 386 -12.63 4.42 -8.50
N LYS A 387 -13.05 4.80 -9.73
CA LYS A 387 -14.15 5.77 -9.91
C LYS A 387 -15.45 5.24 -9.32
N TYR A 388 -15.76 3.97 -9.57
CA TYR A 388 -16.93 3.33 -8.98
C TYR A 388 -16.89 3.39 -7.45
N TRP A 389 -15.75 3.02 -6.85
CA TRP A 389 -15.58 3.03 -5.40
C TRP A 389 -15.73 4.42 -4.80
N TYR A 390 -14.99 5.43 -5.28
CA TYR A 390 -15.08 6.76 -4.68
C TYR A 390 -16.44 7.43 -4.94
N THR A 391 -17.07 7.15 -6.08
CA THR A 391 -18.40 7.67 -6.37
C THR A 391 -19.43 7.07 -5.41
N LEU A 392 -19.38 5.77 -5.18
CA LEU A 392 -20.28 5.09 -4.26
C LEU A 392 -20.08 5.59 -2.82
N LEU A 393 -18.84 5.71 -2.36
CA LEU A 393 -18.51 6.25 -1.03
C LEU A 393 -18.94 7.71 -0.89
N TYR A 394 -18.69 8.55 -1.90
CA TYR A 394 -19.11 9.94 -1.91
C TYR A 394 -20.64 10.07 -1.79
N ASN A 395 -21.38 9.27 -2.56
CA ASN A 395 -22.85 9.27 -2.52
C ASN A 395 -23.42 8.86 -1.15
N MET A 396 -22.69 8.00 -0.40
CA MET A 396 -23.05 7.67 0.98
C MET A 396 -22.72 8.83 1.94
N ALA A 397 -21.61 9.52 1.74
CA ALA A 397 -21.08 10.52 2.66
C ALA A 397 -21.73 11.90 2.49
N GLU A 398 -22.00 12.29 1.25
CA GLU A 398 -22.48 13.63 0.89
C GLU A 398 -23.74 14.05 1.66
N PRO A 399 -24.86 13.29 1.67
CA PRO A 399 -26.07 13.71 2.34
C PRO A 399 -25.91 13.79 3.87
N VAL A 400 -25.01 13.03 4.46
CA VAL A 400 -24.73 13.07 5.89
C VAL A 400 -23.88 14.30 6.24
N LEU A 401 -22.71 14.43 5.61
CA LEU A 401 -21.73 15.46 5.98
C LEU A 401 -22.16 16.86 5.54
N SER A 402 -22.80 17.00 4.38
CA SER A 402 -23.29 18.31 3.90
C SER A 402 -24.39 18.90 4.80
N ASN A 403 -25.23 18.04 5.41
CA ASN A 403 -26.25 18.46 6.37
C ASN A 403 -25.65 18.67 7.75
N MET A 404 -24.81 17.76 8.24
CA MET A 404 -24.23 17.86 9.58
C MET A 404 -23.26 19.05 9.71
N ALA A 405 -22.53 19.40 8.64
CA ALA A 405 -21.71 20.62 8.61
C ALA A 405 -22.52 21.91 8.82
N LYS A 406 -23.79 21.89 8.47
CA LYS A 406 -24.73 23.02 8.67
C LYS A 406 -25.56 22.94 9.95
N GLY A 407 -25.41 21.91 10.75
CA GLY A 407 -26.26 21.64 11.91
C GLY A 407 -27.69 21.23 11.53
N GLU A 408 -27.88 20.56 10.40
CA GLU A 408 -29.19 20.23 9.83
C GLU A 408 -29.41 18.71 9.64
N LEU A 409 -28.48 17.85 10.06
CA LEU A 409 -28.62 16.39 9.86
C LEU A 409 -29.85 15.84 10.59
N GLN A 410 -30.04 16.16 11.86
CA GLN A 410 -31.18 15.67 12.65
C GLN A 410 -32.53 16.20 12.10
N LYS A 411 -32.53 17.35 11.43
CA LYS A 411 -33.71 17.94 10.80
C LYS A 411 -34.02 17.25 9.45
N ASN A 412 -33.04 16.96 8.64
CA ASN A 412 -33.21 16.58 7.24
C ASN A 412 -33.11 15.07 6.98
N MET A 413 -32.45 14.30 7.85
CA MET A 413 -32.27 12.87 7.66
C MET A 413 -33.61 12.13 7.75
N GLN A 414 -33.95 11.39 6.71
CA GLN A 414 -35.09 10.47 6.72
C GLN A 414 -34.69 9.21 7.49
N THR A 415 -35.17 9.09 8.70
CA THR A 415 -34.82 8.00 9.61
C THR A 415 -35.64 6.74 9.36
N GLU A 416 -35.00 5.58 9.43
CA GLU A 416 -35.63 4.26 9.35
C GLU A 416 -35.15 3.38 10.51
N PHE A 417 -36.05 2.64 11.13
CA PHE A 417 -35.77 1.75 12.26
C PHE A 417 -36.25 0.33 11.94
N SER A 418 -35.57 -0.65 12.54
CA SER A 418 -36.03 -2.04 12.50
C SER A 418 -37.50 -2.15 12.91
N PRO A 419 -38.30 -3.03 12.28
CA PRO A 419 -39.67 -3.29 12.74
C PRO A 419 -39.77 -3.75 14.21
N SER A 420 -38.70 -4.32 14.75
CA SER A 420 -38.59 -4.77 16.14
C SER A 420 -37.70 -3.86 17.02
N PHE A 421 -37.50 -2.59 16.60
CA PHE A 421 -36.60 -1.68 17.32
C PHE A 421 -37.01 -1.51 18.77
N ASP A 422 -36.04 -1.60 19.69
CA ASP A 422 -36.29 -1.52 21.13
C ASP A 422 -36.58 -0.07 21.61
N ASN A 423 -36.71 0.13 22.92
CA ASN A 423 -37.05 1.40 23.51
C ASN A 423 -35.86 2.32 23.80
N ARG A 424 -34.66 2.04 23.22
CA ARG A 424 -33.51 2.92 23.38
C ARG A 424 -33.75 4.30 22.79
N ASN A 425 -32.92 5.28 23.18
CA ASN A 425 -33.01 6.62 22.64
C ASN A 425 -32.77 6.60 21.12
N ARG A 426 -33.79 7.02 20.36
CA ARG A 426 -33.73 7.05 18.88
C ARG A 426 -32.66 7.98 18.33
N LYS A 427 -32.16 8.96 19.10
CA LYS A 427 -31.07 9.85 18.69
C LYS A 427 -29.72 9.14 18.55
N VAL A 428 -29.57 7.90 19.05
CA VAL A 428 -28.37 7.07 18.78
C VAL A 428 -28.11 6.89 17.29
N LEU A 429 -29.17 6.88 16.46
CA LEU A 429 -29.10 6.77 15.00
C LEU A 429 -28.11 7.77 14.40
N TYR A 430 -28.12 9.03 14.85
CA TYR A 430 -27.25 10.06 14.27
C TYR A 430 -25.79 9.86 14.65
N MET A 431 -25.53 9.37 15.86
CA MET A 431 -24.18 9.01 16.31
C MET A 431 -23.67 7.77 15.60
N GLU A 432 -24.50 6.76 15.40
CA GLU A 432 -24.19 5.59 14.55
C GLU A 432 -23.87 6.02 13.12
N CYS A 433 -24.73 6.84 12.52
CA CYS A 433 -24.57 7.34 11.16
C CYS A 433 -23.23 8.05 10.99
N PHE A 434 -22.96 9.07 11.81
CA PHE A 434 -21.77 9.89 11.69
C PHE A 434 -20.49 9.11 12.05
N GLY A 435 -20.45 8.45 13.20
CA GLY A 435 -19.25 7.73 13.66
C GLY A 435 -18.81 6.62 12.70
N ARG A 436 -19.77 5.77 12.29
CA ARG A 436 -19.49 4.65 11.37
C ARG A 436 -19.10 5.12 9.97
N LEU A 437 -19.80 6.14 9.45
CA LEU A 437 -19.43 6.76 8.18
C LEU A 437 -18.00 7.30 8.23
N MET A 438 -17.69 8.08 9.26
CA MET A 438 -16.38 8.71 9.36
C MET A 438 -15.25 7.71 9.53
N ALA A 439 -15.46 6.61 10.26
CA ALA A 439 -14.46 5.55 10.36
C ALA A 439 -14.10 4.92 8.99
N GLY A 440 -15.07 4.84 8.07
CA GLY A 440 -14.83 4.32 6.72
C GLY A 440 -14.28 5.36 5.73
N VAL A 441 -14.68 6.63 5.86
CA VAL A 441 -14.26 7.72 4.97
C VAL A 441 -12.87 8.27 5.34
N ALA A 442 -12.53 8.29 6.63
CA ALA A 442 -11.33 8.93 7.16
C ALA A 442 -10.03 8.52 6.42
N PRO A 443 -9.75 7.25 6.12
CA PRO A 443 -8.56 6.88 5.39
C PRO A 443 -8.42 7.59 4.04
N TRP A 444 -9.50 7.68 3.26
CA TRP A 444 -9.49 8.36 1.97
C TRP A 444 -9.17 9.86 2.07
N LEU A 445 -9.61 10.52 3.14
CA LEU A 445 -9.37 11.95 3.37
C LEU A 445 -7.89 12.28 3.66
N THR A 446 -7.04 11.30 3.93
CA THR A 446 -5.61 11.52 4.17
C THR A 446 -4.80 11.84 2.92
N LEU A 447 -5.33 11.51 1.73
CA LEU A 447 -4.65 11.84 0.47
C LEU A 447 -4.58 13.36 0.26
N PRO A 448 -3.48 13.85 -0.34
CA PRO A 448 -3.33 15.27 -0.64
C PRO A 448 -4.39 15.79 -1.61
N ASP A 449 -4.62 17.09 -1.58
CA ASP A 449 -5.52 17.75 -2.53
C ASP A 449 -4.93 17.72 -3.94
N ASP A 450 -5.80 17.54 -4.92
CA ASP A 450 -5.48 17.60 -6.33
C ASP A 450 -6.70 18.14 -7.12
N ASP A 451 -6.50 18.50 -8.39
CA ASP A 451 -7.52 19.11 -9.25
C ASP A 451 -8.42 18.07 -9.97
N THR A 452 -8.30 16.78 -9.65
CA THR A 452 -9.17 15.76 -10.20
C THR A 452 -10.58 15.83 -9.60
N ASP A 453 -11.57 15.23 -10.28
CA ASP A 453 -12.94 15.08 -9.75
C ASP A 453 -12.93 14.38 -8.38
N GLU A 454 -12.10 13.36 -8.24
CA GLU A 454 -11.90 12.67 -6.97
C GLU A 454 -11.29 13.58 -5.90
N GLY A 455 -10.23 14.32 -6.24
CA GLY A 455 -9.57 15.26 -5.31
C GLY A 455 -10.49 16.35 -4.81
N GLN A 456 -11.30 16.93 -5.70
CA GLN A 456 -12.29 17.96 -5.35
C GLN A 456 -13.38 17.40 -4.42
N LYS A 457 -13.90 16.20 -4.69
CA LYS A 457 -14.88 15.53 -3.82
C LYS A 457 -14.29 15.23 -2.44
N ARG A 458 -13.07 14.74 -2.39
CA ARG A 458 -12.35 14.44 -1.14
C ARG A 458 -12.12 15.71 -0.31
N LYS A 459 -11.68 16.80 -0.93
CA LYS A 459 -11.51 18.10 -0.29
C LYS A 459 -12.82 18.60 0.30
N GLN A 460 -13.89 18.54 -0.48
CA GLN A 460 -15.23 18.96 -0.04
C GLN A 460 -15.71 18.14 1.17
N LEU A 461 -15.54 16.81 1.13
CA LEU A 461 -15.91 15.96 2.26
C LEU A 461 -15.07 16.27 3.51
N ARG A 462 -13.77 16.57 3.36
CA ARG A 462 -12.90 16.93 4.48
C ARG A 462 -13.33 18.25 5.14
N GLU A 463 -13.66 19.25 4.34
CA GLU A 463 -14.20 20.54 4.84
C GLU A 463 -15.50 20.32 5.63
N TRP A 464 -16.44 19.57 5.07
CA TRP A 464 -17.70 19.24 5.78
C TRP A 464 -17.46 18.36 7.02
N ALA A 465 -16.53 17.43 6.97
CA ALA A 465 -16.19 16.58 8.11
C ALA A 465 -15.69 17.42 9.29
N LEU A 466 -14.77 18.36 9.06
CA LEU A 466 -14.24 19.24 10.12
C LEU A 466 -15.34 20.06 10.79
N GLU A 467 -16.27 20.65 10.04
CA GLU A 467 -17.42 21.36 10.60
C GLU A 467 -18.41 20.39 11.30
N SER A 468 -18.61 19.19 10.74
CA SER A 468 -19.44 18.16 11.35
C SER A 468 -18.90 17.70 12.71
N TYR A 469 -17.57 17.54 12.85
CA TYR A 469 -16.96 17.22 14.16
C TYR A 469 -17.18 18.31 15.20
N LYS A 470 -17.17 19.60 14.82
CA LYS A 470 -17.51 20.71 15.73
C LYS A 470 -18.96 20.61 16.17
N ASN A 471 -19.88 20.45 15.22
CA ASN A 471 -21.32 20.32 15.50
C ASN A 471 -21.65 19.09 16.34
N ALA A 472 -20.94 17.97 16.11
CA ALA A 472 -21.15 16.72 16.84
C ALA A 472 -20.93 16.84 18.34
N VAL A 473 -20.06 17.75 18.80
CA VAL A 473 -19.64 17.86 20.21
C VAL A 473 -19.95 19.25 20.80
N ASP A 474 -20.55 20.17 20.04
CA ASP A 474 -21.03 21.46 20.56
C ASP A 474 -22.43 21.33 21.16
N PRO A 475 -22.59 21.50 22.49
CA PRO A 475 -23.91 21.42 23.12
C PRO A 475 -24.94 22.45 22.61
N GLN A 476 -24.50 23.50 21.90
CA GLN A 476 -25.37 24.49 21.31
C GLN A 476 -25.79 24.14 19.87
N SER A 477 -25.15 23.14 19.26
CA SER A 477 -25.49 22.71 17.90
C SER A 477 -26.79 21.90 17.89
N PRO A 478 -27.69 22.11 16.93
CA PRO A 478 -28.83 21.21 16.71
C PRO A 478 -28.42 19.75 16.44
N ASP A 479 -27.21 19.54 15.92
CA ASP A 479 -26.66 18.23 15.62
C ASP A 479 -25.70 17.70 16.70
N TYR A 480 -25.76 18.29 17.92
CA TYR A 480 -25.07 17.68 19.07
C TYR A 480 -25.48 16.22 19.23
N LEU A 481 -24.49 15.33 19.22
CA LEU A 481 -24.74 13.89 19.23
C LEU A 481 -25.18 13.38 20.60
N CYS A 482 -25.66 12.16 20.62
CA CYS A 482 -26.18 11.51 21.80
C CYS A 482 -25.05 11.03 22.73
N TRP A 483 -24.24 11.97 23.26
CA TRP A 483 -23.25 11.68 24.31
C TRP A 483 -23.96 11.41 25.65
N GLY A 484 -23.38 10.56 26.48
CA GLY A 484 -23.93 10.26 27.81
C GLY A 484 -24.04 8.77 28.12
N ILE A 485 -24.89 8.42 29.08
CA ILE A 485 -24.94 7.10 29.74
C ILE A 485 -25.89 6.14 28.98
N GLY A 486 -25.64 5.88 27.72
CA GLY A 486 -26.36 4.84 26.98
C GLY A 486 -25.36 3.81 26.44
N GLY A 487 -25.60 2.51 26.63
CA GLY A 487 -24.67 1.50 26.15
C GLY A 487 -24.27 1.69 24.69
N GLN A 488 -25.24 2.00 23.83
CA GLN A 488 -24.98 2.24 22.40
C GLN A 488 -24.03 3.43 22.16
N ASN A 489 -23.99 4.42 23.04
CA ASN A 489 -23.12 5.60 22.88
C ASN A 489 -21.64 5.21 22.99
N LEU A 490 -21.29 4.21 23.79
CA LEU A 490 -19.92 3.67 23.86
C LEU A 490 -19.50 3.05 22.52
N VAL A 491 -20.41 2.31 21.90
CA VAL A 491 -20.16 1.66 20.59
C VAL A 491 -19.80 2.70 19.53
N ASP A 492 -20.66 3.70 19.38
CA ASP A 492 -20.54 4.63 18.26
C ASP A 492 -19.52 5.74 18.51
N ALA A 493 -19.25 6.08 19.78
CA ALA A 493 -18.10 6.89 20.16
C ALA A 493 -16.76 6.22 19.79
N ALA A 494 -16.69 4.89 19.84
CA ALA A 494 -15.48 4.18 19.39
C ALA A 494 -15.23 4.33 17.90
N TYR A 495 -16.27 4.34 17.05
CA TYR A 495 -16.10 4.63 15.61
C TYR A 495 -15.71 6.09 15.35
N VAL A 496 -16.19 7.04 16.15
CA VAL A 496 -15.69 8.42 16.10
C VAL A 496 -14.21 8.49 16.48
N ALA A 497 -13.78 7.80 17.53
CA ALA A 497 -12.38 7.71 17.92
C ALA A 497 -11.53 7.01 16.83
N GLU A 498 -12.03 5.94 16.22
CA GLU A 498 -11.39 5.19 15.14
C GLU A 498 -11.16 6.08 13.91
N SER A 499 -12.11 6.97 13.57
CA SER A 499 -11.94 7.92 12.47
C SER A 499 -10.77 8.90 12.73
N PHE A 500 -10.61 9.37 13.96
CA PHE A 500 -9.46 10.19 14.34
C PHE A 500 -8.15 9.40 14.34
N ILE A 501 -8.17 8.12 14.76
CA ILE A 501 -7.01 7.24 14.71
C ILE A 501 -6.51 7.08 13.27
N ARG A 502 -7.43 6.84 12.33
CA ARG A 502 -7.15 6.57 10.92
C ARG A 502 -6.71 7.79 10.11
N ALA A 503 -7.09 8.98 10.54
CA ALA A 503 -6.80 10.23 9.83
C ALA A 503 -6.43 11.36 10.81
N TYR A 504 -5.55 11.08 11.75
CA TYR A 504 -5.19 11.96 12.85
C TYR A 504 -4.74 13.34 12.39
N ASP A 505 -3.86 13.40 11.38
CA ASP A 505 -3.25 14.64 10.91
C ASP A 505 -4.24 15.56 10.18
N VAL A 506 -5.27 14.99 9.54
CA VAL A 506 -6.22 15.76 8.70
C VAL A 506 -7.59 15.93 9.36
N LEU A 507 -7.92 15.17 10.40
CA LEU A 507 -9.20 15.27 11.09
C LEU A 507 -9.08 15.70 12.56
N TRP A 508 -8.04 15.27 13.30
CA TRP A 508 -7.87 15.67 14.69
C TRP A 508 -7.01 16.91 14.86
N LEU A 509 -5.83 16.96 14.25
CA LEU A 509 -4.91 18.09 14.43
C LEU A 509 -5.50 19.45 14.02
N PRO A 510 -6.27 19.56 12.93
CA PRO A 510 -6.86 20.84 12.50
C PRO A 510 -8.00 21.37 13.37
N LEU A 511 -8.59 20.53 14.24
CA LEU A 511 -9.66 21.00 15.15
C LEU A 511 -9.12 22.04 16.14
N ASP A 512 -9.94 23.00 16.50
CA ASP A 512 -9.64 23.95 17.55
C ASP A 512 -9.60 23.31 18.95
N ASP A 513 -8.92 23.97 19.88
CA ASP A 513 -8.70 23.42 21.23
C ASP A 513 -10.01 23.22 22.00
N VAL A 514 -11.01 24.07 21.80
CA VAL A 514 -12.33 23.94 22.46
C VAL A 514 -13.01 22.65 22.01
N THR A 515 -13.01 22.41 20.70
CA THR A 515 -13.57 21.18 20.12
C THR A 515 -12.83 19.95 20.62
N LYS A 516 -11.49 19.97 20.62
CA LYS A 516 -10.66 18.86 21.16
C LYS A 516 -10.97 18.56 22.63
N GLN A 517 -11.05 19.60 23.47
CA GLN A 517 -11.36 19.42 24.90
C GLN A 517 -12.78 18.88 25.12
N ARG A 518 -13.75 19.29 24.28
CA ARG A 518 -15.10 18.73 24.33
C ARG A 518 -15.09 17.23 24.03
N TYR A 519 -14.38 16.77 22.99
CA TYR A 519 -14.22 15.35 22.67
C TYR A 519 -13.55 14.58 23.81
N ILE A 520 -12.44 15.08 24.35
CA ILE A 520 -11.74 14.44 25.48
C ILE A 520 -12.69 14.30 26.68
N LYS A 521 -13.48 15.33 26.97
CA LYS A 521 -14.47 15.31 28.04
C LYS A 521 -15.57 14.26 27.79
N GLU A 522 -16.16 14.23 26.59
CA GLU A 522 -17.23 13.27 26.28
C GLU A 522 -16.72 11.84 26.27
N PHE A 523 -15.54 11.57 25.67
CA PHE A 523 -14.90 10.25 25.72
C PHE A 523 -14.59 9.79 27.15
N THR A 524 -14.10 10.70 28.00
CA THR A 524 -13.80 10.37 29.40
C THR A 524 -15.06 10.00 30.20
N LYS A 525 -16.20 10.65 29.94
CA LYS A 525 -17.50 10.32 30.59
C LYS A 525 -18.00 8.91 30.26
N LEU A 526 -17.62 8.37 29.08
CA LEU A 526 -18.02 7.02 28.70
C LEU A 526 -17.41 5.92 29.58
N ARG A 527 -16.44 6.27 30.44
CA ARG A 527 -15.94 5.38 31.49
C ARG A 527 -17.01 4.99 32.52
N ASP A 528 -18.09 5.78 32.65
CA ASP A 528 -19.25 5.45 33.50
C ASP A 528 -20.12 4.31 32.93
N ILE A 529 -19.87 3.90 31.67
CA ILE A 529 -20.52 2.76 31.03
C ILE A 529 -19.68 1.52 31.30
N ASP A 530 -20.30 0.51 31.92
CA ASP A 530 -19.70 -0.81 32.09
C ASP A 530 -19.97 -1.65 30.82
N PRO A 531 -18.95 -1.92 30.00
CA PRO A 531 -19.14 -2.67 28.75
C PRO A 531 -19.47 -4.15 29.10
N PRO A 532 -20.44 -4.75 28.39
CA PRO A 532 -20.64 -6.19 28.44
C PRO A 532 -19.35 -6.97 28.13
N TYR A 533 -19.22 -8.14 28.69
CA TYR A 533 -18.03 -8.99 28.56
C TYR A 533 -17.99 -9.70 27.18
N THR A 534 -17.92 -8.89 26.11
CA THR A 534 -17.99 -9.27 24.69
C THR A 534 -17.04 -8.37 23.88
N ASN A 535 -17.22 -8.31 22.56
CA ASN A 535 -16.54 -7.36 21.67
C ASN A 535 -16.62 -5.90 22.18
N TRP A 536 -17.54 -5.54 23.05
CA TRP A 536 -17.70 -4.21 23.62
C TRP A 536 -16.48 -3.73 24.40
N LEU A 537 -15.67 -4.63 24.94
CA LEU A 537 -14.39 -4.26 25.55
C LEU A 537 -13.45 -3.55 24.57
N LEU A 538 -13.54 -3.89 23.26
CA LEU A 538 -12.74 -3.26 22.23
C LEU A 538 -13.23 -1.83 21.92
N PHE A 539 -14.52 -1.53 22.02
CA PHE A 539 -14.99 -0.16 21.92
C PHE A 539 -14.39 0.74 22.99
N SER A 540 -14.42 0.26 24.25
CA SER A 540 -13.78 0.97 25.36
C SER A 540 -12.27 1.16 25.13
N SER A 541 -11.56 0.11 24.72
CA SER A 541 -10.11 0.20 24.50
C SER A 541 -9.72 1.06 23.29
N THR A 542 -10.53 1.12 22.24
CA THR A 542 -10.32 2.00 21.08
C THR A 542 -10.36 3.46 21.51
N ILE A 543 -11.37 3.86 22.32
CA ILE A 543 -11.48 5.22 22.84
C ILE A 543 -10.27 5.56 23.73
N GLU A 544 -9.90 4.68 24.65
CA GLU A 544 -8.76 4.91 25.55
C GLU A 544 -7.42 4.97 24.79
N SER A 545 -7.26 4.15 23.75
CA SER A 545 -6.06 4.18 22.92
C SER A 545 -5.97 5.45 22.07
N PHE A 546 -7.12 5.98 21.63
CA PHE A 546 -7.17 7.30 21.01
C PHE A 546 -6.79 8.42 21.98
N LEU A 547 -7.31 8.40 23.23
CA LEU A 547 -6.94 9.38 24.24
C LEU A 547 -5.42 9.34 24.51
N ALA A 548 -4.81 8.14 24.56
CA ALA A 548 -3.37 7.99 24.66
C ALA A 548 -2.63 8.63 23.49
N LYS A 549 -3.09 8.38 22.24
CA LYS A 549 -2.52 8.98 21.02
C LYS A 549 -2.65 10.51 21.01
N ALA A 550 -3.76 11.04 21.51
CA ALA A 550 -4.01 12.49 21.63
C ALA A 550 -3.28 13.16 22.80
N GLY A 551 -2.48 12.41 23.58
CA GLY A 551 -1.76 12.94 24.74
C GLY A 551 -2.67 13.29 25.94
N ALA A 552 -3.91 12.78 25.95
CA ALA A 552 -4.88 12.97 27.02
C ALA A 552 -4.79 11.86 28.08
N PRO A 553 -5.28 12.07 29.32
CA PRO A 553 -5.37 11.02 30.32
C PRO A 553 -6.24 9.85 29.85
N TYR A 554 -5.70 8.64 29.87
CA TYR A 554 -6.37 7.43 29.43
C TYR A 554 -6.36 6.34 30.52
N ASP A 555 -7.30 5.40 30.42
CA ASP A 555 -7.40 4.26 31.34
C ASP A 555 -6.69 3.03 30.76
N GLN A 556 -5.44 2.83 31.19
CA GLN A 556 -4.62 1.71 30.76
C GLN A 556 -5.20 0.35 31.18
N TYR A 557 -5.94 0.28 32.30
CA TYR A 557 -6.53 -0.97 32.73
C TYR A 557 -7.62 -1.44 31.76
N ARG A 558 -8.45 -0.54 31.25
CA ARG A 558 -9.48 -0.85 30.23
C ARG A 558 -8.83 -1.39 28.95
N VAL A 559 -7.77 -0.75 28.48
CA VAL A 559 -7.00 -1.23 27.31
C VAL A 559 -6.43 -2.62 27.57
N ASN A 560 -5.72 -2.81 28.68
CA ASN A 560 -5.07 -4.07 28.98
C ASN A 560 -6.07 -5.22 29.22
N SER A 561 -7.22 -4.92 29.81
CA SER A 561 -8.29 -5.90 30.03
C SER A 561 -8.90 -6.36 28.70
N ALA A 562 -9.18 -5.43 27.78
CA ALA A 562 -9.66 -5.74 26.45
C ALA A 562 -8.67 -6.64 25.68
N ILE A 563 -7.38 -6.29 25.70
CA ILE A 563 -6.32 -7.07 25.04
C ILE A 563 -6.29 -8.50 25.57
N ARG A 564 -6.27 -8.68 26.91
CA ARG A 564 -6.22 -10.01 27.51
C ARG A 564 -7.43 -10.85 27.14
N LYS A 565 -8.63 -10.26 27.15
CA LYS A 565 -9.86 -10.97 26.82
C LYS A 565 -9.96 -11.31 25.33
N THR A 566 -9.52 -10.41 24.45
CA THR A 566 -9.44 -10.70 23.03
C THR A 566 -8.51 -11.89 22.76
N GLU A 567 -7.37 -11.98 23.47
CA GLU A 567 -6.48 -13.13 23.35
C GLU A 567 -7.12 -14.43 23.86
N GLU A 568 -7.85 -14.39 25.00
CA GLU A 568 -8.57 -15.54 25.53
C GLU A 568 -9.68 -16.05 24.59
N TRP A 569 -10.30 -15.14 23.84
CA TRP A 569 -11.43 -15.46 22.97
C TRP A 569 -11.02 -15.85 21.53
N TYR A 570 -9.73 -15.92 21.25
CA TYR A 570 -9.26 -16.43 19.97
C TYR A 570 -9.53 -17.92 19.82
N THR A 571 -10.27 -18.30 18.76
CA THR A 571 -10.72 -19.69 18.53
C THR A 571 -9.89 -20.46 17.51
N GLY A 572 -8.98 -19.80 16.81
CA GLY A 572 -8.17 -20.37 15.74
C GLY A 572 -8.59 -19.91 14.34
N ASP A 573 -7.72 -20.12 13.37
CA ASP A 573 -7.95 -19.79 11.94
C ASP A 573 -8.46 -18.36 11.66
N GLY A 574 -8.11 -17.40 12.52
CA GLY A 574 -8.52 -16.00 12.41
C GLY A 574 -9.85 -15.65 13.07
N TRP A 575 -10.57 -16.60 13.66
CA TRP A 575 -11.84 -16.35 14.31
C TRP A 575 -11.69 -16.00 15.80
N TYR A 576 -12.58 -15.13 16.28
CA TYR A 576 -12.73 -14.79 17.68
C TYR A 576 -14.14 -15.16 18.19
N ALA A 577 -14.22 -15.67 19.41
CA ALA A 577 -15.49 -15.76 20.11
C ALA A 577 -15.92 -14.37 20.61
N ASP A 578 -17.23 -14.11 20.59
CA ASP A 578 -17.77 -12.85 21.10
C ASP A 578 -18.10 -12.94 22.60
N GLY A 579 -17.05 -13.04 23.40
CA GLY A 579 -17.12 -13.33 24.82
C GLY A 579 -16.87 -14.81 25.10
N PRO A 580 -17.43 -15.35 26.21
CA PRO A 580 -17.22 -16.75 26.61
C PRO A 580 -17.78 -17.78 25.61
N SER A 581 -18.70 -17.38 24.74
CA SER A 581 -19.36 -18.28 23.78
C SER A 581 -19.08 -17.85 22.36
N PHE A 582 -18.75 -18.81 21.50
CA PHE A 582 -18.57 -18.57 20.10
C PHE A 582 -19.91 -18.31 19.41
N ALA A 583 -19.98 -17.21 18.63
CA ALA A 583 -21.08 -16.90 17.75
C ALA A 583 -20.56 -16.87 16.30
N PHE A 584 -21.19 -17.65 15.43
CA PHE A 584 -20.84 -17.67 14.01
C PHE A 584 -21.52 -16.49 13.31
N ASP A 585 -20.85 -15.35 13.35
CA ASP A 585 -21.26 -14.10 12.73
C ASP A 585 -20.04 -13.29 12.26
N TYR A 586 -20.26 -12.09 11.69
CA TYR A 586 -19.18 -11.25 11.15
C TYR A 586 -18.58 -10.27 12.20
N TYR A 587 -18.76 -10.46 13.51
CA TYR A 587 -18.15 -9.57 14.50
C TYR A 587 -16.62 -9.67 14.54
N SER A 588 -16.04 -10.80 14.12
CA SER A 588 -14.60 -10.85 13.84
C SER A 588 -14.18 -9.80 12.80
N SER A 589 -15.01 -9.57 11.76
CA SER A 589 -14.79 -8.51 10.75
C SER A 589 -15.10 -7.11 11.25
N TYR A 590 -16.26 -6.96 11.90
CA TYR A 590 -16.79 -5.64 12.25
C TYR A 590 -15.99 -4.95 13.36
N VAL A 591 -15.45 -5.72 14.32
CA VAL A 591 -14.88 -5.19 15.56
C VAL A 591 -13.53 -5.81 15.91
N PHE A 592 -13.44 -7.16 16.01
CA PHE A 592 -12.26 -7.79 16.60
C PHE A 592 -10.97 -7.45 15.86
N HIS A 593 -10.87 -7.78 14.57
CA HIS A 593 -9.64 -7.55 13.82
C HIS A 593 -9.24 -6.08 13.72
N PRO A 594 -10.11 -5.15 13.26
CA PRO A 594 -9.69 -3.77 13.06
C PRO A 594 -9.38 -3.07 14.39
N MET A 595 -10.31 -3.07 15.35
CA MET A 595 -10.13 -2.31 16.59
C MET A 595 -9.02 -2.88 17.47
N TYR A 596 -8.84 -4.21 17.49
CA TYR A 596 -7.75 -4.83 18.25
C TYR A 596 -6.39 -4.45 17.69
N LEU A 597 -6.23 -4.54 16.36
CA LEU A 597 -4.98 -4.21 15.68
C LEU A 597 -4.62 -2.72 15.86
N GLU A 598 -5.60 -1.82 15.63
CA GLU A 598 -5.41 -0.37 15.74
C GLU A 598 -5.18 0.09 17.19
N THR A 599 -5.88 -0.52 18.17
CA THR A 599 -5.64 -0.28 19.60
C THR A 599 -4.19 -0.61 19.97
N LEU A 600 -3.69 -1.77 19.57
CA LEU A 600 -2.31 -2.18 19.84
C LEU A 600 -1.30 -1.25 19.20
N GLN A 601 -1.51 -0.82 17.96
CA GLN A 601 -0.64 0.12 17.27
C GLN A 601 -0.59 1.47 17.99
N ASN A 602 -1.75 2.02 18.39
CA ASN A 602 -1.79 3.28 19.14
C ASN A 602 -1.03 3.22 20.46
N MET A 603 -1.13 2.11 21.18
CA MET A 603 -0.40 1.93 22.45
C MET A 603 1.12 1.79 22.24
N ILE A 604 1.54 1.24 21.10
CA ILE A 604 2.96 1.22 20.67
C ILE A 604 3.44 2.65 20.40
N ASP A 605 2.67 3.41 19.61
CA ASP A 605 3.00 4.78 19.20
C ASP A 605 3.06 5.74 20.41
N ALA A 606 2.12 5.59 21.34
CA ALA A 606 2.09 6.35 22.58
C ALA A 606 3.23 5.98 23.55
N LYS A 607 4.04 4.95 23.22
CA LYS A 607 5.12 4.44 24.08
C LYS A 607 4.64 4.11 25.48
N ALA A 608 3.41 3.62 25.59
CA ALA A 608 2.77 3.32 26.87
C ALA A 608 3.56 2.28 27.65
N TYR A 609 3.99 2.63 28.88
CA TYR A 609 4.68 1.69 29.75
C TYR A 609 3.69 0.68 30.34
N THR A 610 4.00 -0.60 30.14
CA THR A 610 3.19 -1.70 30.67
C THR A 610 4.01 -2.98 30.75
N ARG A 611 3.50 -3.96 31.55
CA ARG A 611 4.01 -5.34 31.51
C ARG A 611 3.50 -6.13 30.29
N ILE A 612 2.54 -5.60 29.56
CA ILE A 612 2.05 -6.21 28.30
C ILE A 612 2.99 -5.82 27.18
N HIS A 613 3.49 -6.80 26.45
CA HIS A 613 4.34 -6.58 25.29
C HIS A 613 3.49 -6.28 24.05
N TYR A 614 2.98 -5.05 23.90
CA TYR A 614 2.08 -4.64 22.82
C TYR A 614 2.59 -5.04 21.41
N LYS A 615 3.89 -4.92 21.16
CA LYS A 615 4.49 -5.34 19.86
C LYS A 615 4.28 -6.83 19.57
N ASN A 616 4.40 -7.70 20.56
CA ASN A 616 4.18 -9.15 20.37
C ASN A 616 2.71 -9.44 20.09
N TYR A 617 1.80 -8.77 20.81
CA TYR A 617 0.37 -8.89 20.58
C TYR A 617 -0.03 -8.34 19.21
N HIS A 618 0.53 -7.20 18.81
CA HIS A 618 0.30 -6.61 17.49
C HIS A 618 0.73 -7.57 16.37
N LYS A 619 1.92 -8.15 16.47
CA LYS A 619 2.41 -9.15 15.51
C LYS A 619 1.44 -10.33 15.38
N ARG A 620 0.92 -10.86 16.50
CA ARG A 620 -0.08 -11.94 16.48
C ARG A 620 -1.40 -11.48 15.86
N ALA A 621 -1.92 -10.34 16.30
CA ALA A 621 -3.14 -9.76 15.75
C ALA A 621 -3.05 -9.57 14.24
N LEU A 622 -1.94 -9.02 13.74
CA LEU A 622 -1.68 -8.85 12.32
C LEU A 622 -1.69 -10.19 11.56
N ASN A 623 -1.02 -11.21 12.08
CA ASN A 623 -1.00 -12.53 11.45
C ASN A 623 -2.38 -13.18 11.43
N ARG A 624 -3.16 -13.05 12.51
CA ARG A 624 -4.56 -13.52 12.59
C ARG A 624 -5.45 -12.79 11.59
N THR A 625 -5.26 -11.47 11.44
CA THR A 625 -6.00 -10.66 10.44
C THR A 625 -5.63 -11.07 9.02
N LYS A 626 -4.35 -11.34 8.73
CA LYS A 626 -3.92 -11.90 7.45
C LYS A 626 -4.59 -13.25 7.15
N LYS A 627 -4.59 -14.17 8.13
CA LYS A 627 -5.28 -15.46 7.98
C LYS A 627 -6.77 -15.30 7.74
N PHE A 628 -7.42 -14.43 8.50
CA PHE A 628 -8.85 -14.17 8.34
C PHE A 628 -9.17 -13.52 6.99
N SER A 629 -8.27 -12.69 6.46
CA SER A 629 -8.43 -12.10 5.11
C SER A 629 -8.42 -13.17 4.01
N ILE A 630 -7.64 -14.25 4.16
CA ILE A 630 -7.69 -15.40 3.25
C ILE A 630 -9.06 -16.07 3.31
N VAL A 631 -9.61 -16.23 4.51
CA VAL A 631 -10.95 -16.82 4.70
C VAL A 631 -12.02 -15.96 4.03
N LEU A 632 -11.99 -14.64 4.27
CA LEU A 632 -12.96 -13.71 3.69
C LEU A 632 -12.91 -13.70 2.17
N GLU A 633 -11.72 -13.66 1.56
CA GLU A 633 -11.58 -13.69 0.10
C GLU A 633 -12.16 -14.99 -0.48
N ARG A 634 -11.93 -16.13 0.18
CA ARG A 634 -12.46 -17.44 -0.22
C ARG A 634 -13.97 -17.59 -0.01
N MET A 635 -14.57 -16.75 0.82
CA MET A 635 -16.03 -16.70 0.98
C MET A 635 -16.72 -15.96 -0.18
N ILE A 636 -16.00 -15.20 -1.00
CA ILE A 636 -16.57 -14.48 -2.14
C ILE A 636 -16.79 -15.48 -3.29
N SER A 637 -18.05 -15.75 -3.61
CA SER A 637 -18.42 -16.65 -4.72
C SER A 637 -17.99 -16.12 -6.09
N PRO A 638 -17.94 -16.95 -7.14
CA PRO A 638 -17.62 -16.46 -8.50
C PRO A 638 -18.53 -15.33 -8.98
N GLU A 639 -19.77 -15.25 -8.48
CA GLU A 639 -20.76 -14.22 -8.82
C GLU A 639 -20.66 -12.95 -7.96
N GLY A 640 -19.64 -12.83 -7.07
CA GLY A 640 -19.47 -11.70 -6.18
C GLY A 640 -20.44 -11.68 -4.99
N THR A 641 -20.94 -12.84 -4.54
CA THR A 641 -21.72 -12.95 -3.31
C THR A 641 -20.89 -13.54 -2.18
N PHE A 642 -21.34 -13.41 -0.93
CA PHE A 642 -20.74 -14.07 0.22
C PHE A 642 -21.82 -14.64 1.14
N PRO A 643 -21.51 -15.62 2.00
CA PRO A 643 -22.50 -16.27 2.87
C PRO A 643 -23.19 -15.27 3.80
N VAL A 644 -24.50 -15.37 3.89
CA VAL A 644 -25.34 -14.52 4.75
C VAL A 644 -25.69 -15.31 6.00
N PHE A 645 -25.03 -15.01 7.11
CA PHE A 645 -25.25 -15.69 8.40
C PHE A 645 -25.03 -14.76 9.60
N GLY A 646 -25.57 -15.14 10.75
CA GLY A 646 -25.43 -14.42 11.99
C GLY A 646 -26.30 -13.17 12.06
N ARG A 647 -25.98 -12.31 13.00
CA ARG A 647 -26.64 -11.03 13.28
C ARG A 647 -25.96 -9.88 12.56
N SER A 648 -26.62 -8.72 12.54
CA SER A 648 -26.11 -7.47 11.96
C SER A 648 -25.76 -7.55 10.47
N ILE A 649 -26.44 -8.44 9.73
CA ILE A 649 -26.23 -8.58 8.29
C ILE A 649 -26.49 -7.31 7.48
N PRO A 650 -27.35 -6.36 7.89
CA PRO A 650 -27.50 -5.06 7.21
C PRO A 650 -26.23 -4.17 7.22
N TYR A 651 -25.16 -4.55 7.94
CA TYR A 651 -23.86 -3.85 7.86
C TYR A 651 -23.12 -4.10 6.54
N ARG A 652 -23.65 -4.97 5.69
CA ARG A 652 -23.28 -5.16 4.28
C ARG A 652 -21.78 -5.42 4.10
N LEU A 653 -21.09 -4.54 3.36
CA LEU A 653 -19.67 -4.66 3.03
C LEU A 653 -18.73 -4.67 4.24
N ALA A 654 -19.19 -4.26 5.42
CA ALA A 654 -18.36 -4.31 6.63
C ALA A 654 -17.83 -5.73 6.93
N ALA A 655 -18.52 -6.78 6.45
CA ALA A 655 -18.02 -8.15 6.51
C ALA A 655 -16.64 -8.31 5.85
N MET A 656 -16.29 -7.48 4.88
CA MET A 656 -15.01 -7.49 4.16
C MET A 656 -13.98 -6.52 4.72
N GLN A 657 -14.26 -5.85 5.84
CA GLN A 657 -13.38 -4.84 6.44
C GLN A 657 -11.94 -5.35 6.67
N PRO A 658 -11.66 -6.53 7.25
CA PRO A 658 -10.29 -6.99 7.46
C PRO A 658 -9.50 -7.19 6.17
N LEU A 659 -10.15 -7.64 5.10
CA LEU A 659 -9.53 -7.77 3.78
C LEU A 659 -9.17 -6.40 3.19
N ALA A 660 -10.07 -5.42 3.31
CA ALA A 660 -9.84 -4.04 2.91
C ALA A 660 -8.74 -3.36 3.75
N LEU A 661 -8.72 -3.63 5.06
CA LEU A 661 -7.69 -3.14 5.99
C LEU A 661 -6.30 -3.65 5.61
N MET A 662 -6.17 -4.95 5.30
CA MET A 662 -4.89 -5.53 4.87
C MET A 662 -4.44 -4.97 3.51
N ALA A 663 -5.36 -4.67 2.61
CA ALA A 663 -5.04 -3.99 1.35
C ALA A 663 -4.53 -2.56 1.60
N TRP A 664 -5.23 -1.79 2.44
CA TRP A 664 -4.81 -0.43 2.78
C TRP A 664 -3.45 -0.38 3.49
N TYR A 665 -3.22 -1.28 4.45
CA TYR A 665 -1.93 -1.38 5.15
C TYR A 665 -0.82 -1.99 4.27
N GLU A 666 -1.15 -2.36 3.03
CA GLU A 666 -0.24 -3.04 2.12
C GLU A 666 0.35 -4.34 2.72
N MET A 667 -0.44 -5.01 3.53
CA MET A 667 -0.06 -6.23 4.28
C MET A 667 -0.88 -7.45 3.85
N LEU A 668 -1.33 -7.48 2.59
CA LEU A 668 -2.03 -8.63 2.04
C LEU A 668 -1.21 -9.91 2.24
N PRO A 669 -1.83 -11.01 2.66
CA PRO A 669 -1.12 -12.26 2.83
C PRO A 669 -0.66 -12.81 1.48
N ALA A 670 0.42 -13.60 1.51
CA ALA A 670 0.87 -14.33 0.32
C ALA A 670 -0.27 -15.16 -0.29
N GLY A 671 -0.34 -15.18 -1.61
CA GLY A 671 -1.43 -15.82 -2.37
C GLY A 671 -2.62 -14.90 -2.69
N LEU A 672 -2.67 -13.68 -2.12
CA LEU A 672 -3.66 -12.65 -2.44
C LEU A 672 -2.97 -11.45 -3.10
N SER A 673 -3.07 -11.32 -4.41
CA SER A 673 -2.53 -10.16 -5.14
C SER A 673 -3.46 -8.95 -5.05
N ASN A 674 -2.90 -7.75 -5.26
CA ASN A 674 -3.65 -6.50 -5.31
C ASN A 674 -4.81 -6.56 -6.31
N GLY A 675 -4.53 -6.99 -7.56
CA GLY A 675 -5.55 -7.10 -8.59
C GLY A 675 -6.63 -8.14 -8.27
N GLN A 676 -6.29 -9.23 -7.57
CA GLN A 676 -7.24 -10.26 -7.12
C GLN A 676 -8.19 -9.71 -6.06
N VAL A 677 -7.64 -9.05 -5.02
CA VAL A 677 -8.45 -8.49 -3.92
C VAL A 677 -9.33 -7.34 -4.41
N ARG A 678 -8.80 -6.45 -5.26
CA ARG A 678 -9.60 -5.39 -5.89
C ARG A 678 -10.76 -5.98 -6.68
N SER A 679 -10.51 -6.96 -7.56
CA SER A 679 -11.56 -7.60 -8.36
C SER A 679 -12.65 -8.25 -7.51
N ALA A 680 -12.27 -8.96 -6.45
CA ALA A 680 -13.19 -9.62 -5.53
C ALA A 680 -14.08 -8.61 -4.79
N LEU A 681 -13.48 -7.58 -4.18
CA LEU A 681 -14.23 -6.54 -3.45
C LEU A 681 -15.14 -5.73 -4.38
N THR A 682 -14.65 -5.37 -5.58
CA THR A 682 -15.46 -4.65 -6.58
C THR A 682 -16.67 -5.49 -7.03
N ALA A 683 -16.48 -6.79 -7.24
CA ALA A 683 -17.58 -7.68 -7.61
C ALA A 683 -18.67 -7.73 -6.51
N VAL A 684 -18.26 -7.78 -5.23
CA VAL A 684 -19.22 -7.73 -4.11
C VAL A 684 -19.96 -6.40 -4.07
N MET A 685 -19.27 -5.28 -4.30
CA MET A 685 -19.89 -3.95 -4.33
C MET A 685 -20.92 -3.84 -5.46
N HIS A 686 -20.57 -4.24 -6.67
CA HIS A 686 -21.49 -4.27 -7.81
C HIS A 686 -22.70 -5.15 -7.51
N ARG A 687 -22.49 -6.36 -6.99
CA ARG A 687 -23.57 -7.29 -6.67
C ARG A 687 -24.54 -6.73 -5.65
N MET A 688 -24.04 -5.97 -4.66
CA MET A 688 -24.83 -5.45 -3.55
C MET A 688 -25.54 -4.13 -3.88
N PHE A 689 -24.92 -3.25 -4.68
CA PHE A 689 -25.40 -1.88 -4.85
C PHE A 689 -26.04 -1.61 -6.21
N ASP A 690 -25.60 -2.24 -7.31
CA ASP A 690 -26.08 -1.90 -8.65
C ASP A 690 -27.53 -2.32 -8.86
N GLY A 691 -28.36 -1.33 -9.27
CA GLY A 691 -29.76 -1.57 -9.57
C GLY A 691 -30.62 -1.98 -8.38
N LYS A 692 -30.19 -1.64 -7.14
CA LYS A 692 -30.88 -1.98 -5.89
C LYS A 692 -31.34 -0.73 -5.15
N GLU A 693 -32.41 -0.86 -4.39
CA GLU A 693 -32.99 0.21 -3.56
C GLU A 693 -32.21 0.36 -2.24
N ASN A 694 -30.89 0.65 -2.34
CA ASN A 694 -30.03 0.83 -1.18
C ASN A 694 -30.11 2.24 -0.57
N PHE A 695 -30.66 3.19 -1.29
CA PHE A 695 -30.81 4.59 -0.88
C PHE A 695 -32.28 5.01 -0.96
N ASN A 696 -32.69 5.85 -0.01
CA ASN A 696 -33.98 6.51 -0.06
C ASN A 696 -33.96 7.75 -0.98
N GLU A 697 -35.10 8.42 -1.15
CA GLU A 697 -35.24 9.59 -2.02
C GLU A 697 -34.32 10.77 -1.66
N LYS A 698 -33.83 10.83 -0.42
CA LYS A 698 -32.89 11.86 0.08
C LYS A 698 -31.43 11.40 0.07
N GLY A 699 -31.14 10.23 -0.48
CA GLY A 699 -29.79 9.69 -0.59
C GLY A 699 -29.25 8.96 0.66
N TYR A 700 -30.01 8.81 1.75
CA TYR A 700 -29.60 8.05 2.92
C TYR A 700 -29.81 6.56 2.72
N LEU A 701 -28.94 5.73 3.31
CA LEU A 701 -29.05 4.29 3.25
C LEU A 701 -30.38 3.77 3.81
N THR A 702 -30.95 2.74 3.16
CA THR A 702 -32.17 2.03 3.59
C THR A 702 -31.80 0.73 4.32
N ILE A 703 -32.64 0.29 5.26
CA ILE A 703 -32.41 -0.96 5.99
C ILE A 703 -32.52 -2.16 5.05
N GLY A 704 -31.46 -2.97 5.02
CA GLY A 704 -31.39 -4.22 4.27
C GLY A 704 -29.98 -4.68 4.01
N PHE A 705 -29.82 -5.87 3.48
CA PHE A 705 -28.55 -6.45 3.07
C PHE A 705 -28.24 -6.12 1.60
N CYS A 706 -29.15 -6.45 0.68
CA CYS A 706 -29.01 -6.19 -0.74
C CYS A 706 -30.27 -5.49 -1.25
N GLY A 707 -30.30 -4.17 -1.22
CA GLY A 707 -31.50 -3.35 -1.37
C GLY A 707 -32.25 -3.17 -0.05
N ARG A 708 -33.52 -2.75 -0.13
CA ARG A 708 -34.36 -2.49 1.04
C ARG A 708 -35.03 -3.77 1.54
N GLN A 709 -34.63 -4.24 2.73
CA GLN A 709 -35.08 -5.48 3.36
C GLN A 709 -35.24 -5.29 4.87
N PRO A 710 -36.22 -4.52 5.35
CA PRO A 710 -36.31 -4.13 6.75
C PRO A 710 -36.44 -5.30 7.73
N ASN A 711 -37.00 -6.44 7.30
CA ASN A 711 -37.23 -7.63 8.14
C ASN A 711 -35.95 -8.42 8.48
N VAL A 712 -34.79 -8.14 7.82
CA VAL A 712 -33.52 -8.77 8.17
C VAL A 712 -32.76 -8.01 9.25
N ALA A 713 -33.35 -6.91 9.74
CA ALA A 713 -32.75 -6.05 10.76
C ALA A 713 -32.97 -6.60 12.17
N ASP A 714 -31.92 -6.62 12.96
CA ASP A 714 -32.01 -6.90 14.39
C ASP A 714 -32.74 -5.77 15.14
N TRP A 715 -33.22 -6.05 16.33
CA TRP A 715 -34.00 -5.15 17.17
C TRP A 715 -33.30 -3.83 17.53
N TYR A 716 -31.98 -3.74 17.38
CA TYR A 716 -31.19 -2.55 17.61
C TYR A 716 -30.84 -1.77 16.32
N THR A 717 -31.18 -2.29 15.15
CA THR A 717 -30.75 -1.74 13.85
C THR A 717 -31.62 -0.54 13.43
N ASN A 718 -30.95 0.50 12.96
CA ASN A 718 -31.55 1.65 12.30
C ASN A 718 -30.73 1.99 11.02
N ASN A 719 -31.19 2.93 10.22
CA ASN A 719 -30.47 3.22 8.99
C ASN A 719 -29.12 3.97 9.20
N GLY A 720 -28.88 4.54 10.40
CA GLY A 720 -27.55 4.99 10.80
C GLY A 720 -26.56 3.83 10.97
N SER A 721 -27.04 2.67 11.45
CA SER A 721 -26.22 1.47 11.62
C SER A 721 -25.55 0.99 10.34
N LEU A 722 -26.18 1.25 9.18
CA LEU A 722 -25.79 0.73 7.88
C LEU A 722 -24.52 1.37 7.34
N TYR A 723 -24.11 2.52 7.88
CA TYR A 723 -22.89 3.21 7.47
C TYR A 723 -21.62 2.44 7.84
N MET A 724 -21.73 1.33 8.58
CA MET A 724 -20.68 0.30 8.69
C MET A 724 -20.18 -0.17 7.32
N THR A 725 -21.04 -0.18 6.30
CA THR A 725 -20.68 -0.58 4.94
C THR A 725 -19.48 0.20 4.37
N THR A 726 -19.25 1.44 4.84
CA THR A 726 -18.14 2.28 4.37
C THR A 726 -16.76 1.78 4.79
N LEU A 727 -16.69 0.90 5.79
CA LEU A 727 -15.44 0.34 6.30
C LEU A 727 -14.68 -0.55 5.29
N ALA A 728 -15.33 -0.99 4.22
CA ALA A 728 -14.67 -1.72 3.13
C ALA A 728 -13.95 -0.81 2.10
N PHE A 729 -14.10 0.51 2.20
CA PHE A 729 -13.54 1.46 1.24
C PHE A 729 -12.14 1.99 1.59
N MET A 730 -11.53 1.51 2.66
CA MET A 730 -10.20 1.94 3.12
C MET A 730 -9.11 1.93 2.03
N PRO A 731 -9.09 1.01 1.05
CA PRO A 731 -8.11 1.05 -0.04
C PRO A 731 -8.14 2.33 -0.89
N LEU A 732 -9.20 3.15 -0.84
CA LEU A 732 -9.22 4.48 -1.48
C LEU A 732 -8.14 5.42 -0.93
N ALA A 733 -7.60 5.16 0.26
CA ALA A 733 -6.46 5.88 0.82
C ALA A 733 -5.14 5.63 0.08
N LEU A 734 -5.06 4.58 -0.74
CA LEU A 734 -3.90 4.33 -1.59
C LEU A 734 -3.93 5.28 -2.80
N PRO A 735 -2.79 5.87 -3.22
CA PRO A 735 -2.74 6.73 -4.41
C PRO A 735 -3.30 6.05 -5.67
N ALA A 736 -3.81 6.82 -6.62
CA ALA A 736 -4.41 6.28 -7.84
C ALA A 736 -3.42 5.44 -8.68
N ALA A 737 -2.13 5.76 -8.64
CA ALA A 737 -1.07 5.02 -9.31
C ALA A 737 -0.59 3.76 -8.54
N HIS A 738 -1.11 3.54 -7.32
CA HIS A 738 -0.70 2.40 -6.50
C HIS A 738 -1.03 1.06 -7.19
N PRO A 739 -0.21 0.00 -7.04
CA PRO A 739 -0.45 -1.33 -7.59
C PRO A 739 -1.83 -1.91 -7.31
N PHE A 740 -2.44 -1.60 -6.16
CA PHE A 740 -3.82 -2.01 -5.87
C PHE A 740 -4.80 -1.57 -6.97
N TRP A 741 -4.61 -0.39 -7.54
CA TRP A 741 -5.49 0.17 -8.58
C TRP A 741 -5.02 -0.15 -10.01
N THR A 742 -3.70 -0.25 -10.23
CA THR A 742 -3.10 -0.33 -11.56
C THR A 742 -2.65 -1.73 -11.98
N ASP A 743 -2.47 -2.66 -11.04
CA ASP A 743 -2.21 -4.05 -11.40
C ASP A 743 -3.39 -4.65 -12.17
N ALA A 744 -3.10 -5.56 -13.08
CA ALA A 744 -4.13 -6.26 -13.86
C ALA A 744 -5.16 -6.91 -12.93
N ALA A 745 -6.43 -6.82 -13.30
CA ALA A 745 -7.48 -7.57 -12.63
C ALA A 745 -7.16 -9.08 -12.68
N GLN A 746 -7.30 -9.76 -11.55
CA GLN A 746 -7.02 -11.18 -11.42
C GLN A 746 -8.25 -11.90 -10.88
N PRO A 747 -8.51 -13.12 -11.32
CA PRO A 747 -9.57 -13.95 -10.74
C PRO A 747 -9.24 -14.24 -9.28
N TRP A 748 -10.24 -14.14 -8.39
CA TRP A 748 -10.09 -14.53 -6.99
C TRP A 748 -10.23 -16.04 -6.80
N THR A 749 -9.95 -16.52 -5.61
CA THR A 749 -9.79 -17.97 -5.33
C THR A 749 -10.99 -18.78 -5.78
N GLN A 750 -12.23 -18.35 -5.57
CA GLN A 750 -13.41 -19.12 -5.98
C GLN A 750 -13.56 -19.19 -7.50
N ILE A 751 -13.24 -18.13 -8.25
CA ILE A 751 -13.24 -18.19 -9.72
C ILE A 751 -12.21 -19.22 -10.20
N LYS A 752 -10.98 -19.19 -9.65
CA LYS A 752 -9.92 -20.15 -10.00
C LYS A 752 -10.34 -21.57 -9.68
N ALA A 753 -10.86 -21.81 -8.48
CA ALA A 753 -11.23 -23.12 -7.99
C ALA A 753 -12.33 -23.76 -8.85
N TRP A 754 -13.42 -23.03 -9.11
CA TRP A 754 -14.53 -23.52 -9.94
C TRP A 754 -14.20 -23.52 -11.43
N GLY A 755 -13.22 -22.73 -11.88
CA GLY A 755 -12.68 -22.75 -13.24
C GLY A 755 -11.65 -23.86 -13.50
N GLY A 756 -11.24 -24.62 -12.46
CA GLY A 756 -10.23 -25.68 -12.57
C GLY A 756 -8.79 -25.13 -12.66
N GLU A 757 -8.57 -23.88 -12.29
CA GLU A 757 -7.25 -23.26 -12.28
C GLU A 757 -6.49 -23.52 -10.97
N PRO A 758 -5.16 -23.55 -10.99
CA PRO A 758 -4.35 -23.66 -9.77
C PRO A 758 -4.58 -22.47 -8.82
N PHE A 759 -4.70 -22.75 -7.55
CA PHE A 759 -4.77 -21.75 -6.47
C PHE A 759 -4.02 -22.25 -5.23
N PRO A 760 -3.57 -21.35 -4.32
CA PRO A 760 -2.87 -21.77 -3.11
C PRO A 760 -3.75 -22.63 -2.21
N LYS A 761 -3.21 -23.78 -1.76
CA LYS A 761 -3.87 -24.60 -0.75
C LYS A 761 -3.94 -23.84 0.58
N ASP A 762 -5.09 -23.89 1.26
CA ASP A 762 -5.19 -23.39 2.63
C ASP A 762 -4.76 -24.45 3.64
N HIS A 763 -4.31 -24.00 4.80
CA HIS A 763 -3.85 -24.85 5.88
C HIS A 763 -4.54 -24.47 7.18
N HIS A 764 -4.80 -25.45 8.03
CA HIS A 764 -5.08 -25.17 9.43
C HIS A 764 -3.90 -24.36 10.00
N TRP A 765 -4.20 -23.20 10.55
CA TRP A 765 -3.18 -22.32 11.12
C TRP A 765 -3.26 -22.40 12.65
N GLY A 766 -2.48 -23.33 13.20
CA GLY A 766 -2.18 -23.33 14.61
C GLY A 766 -1.06 -22.32 14.88
N ASP A 767 -1.41 -21.12 15.28
CA ASP A 767 -0.43 -20.08 15.67
C ASP A 767 0.24 -20.37 17.01
N GLY A 768 0.40 -21.65 17.34
CA GLY A 768 0.76 -22.09 18.68
C GLY A 768 -0.38 -21.77 19.66
N SER A 769 -0.73 -22.69 20.51
CA SER A 769 -1.76 -22.45 21.52
C SER A 769 -1.59 -21.05 22.12
N PRO A 770 -2.64 -20.21 22.17
CA PRO A 770 -2.60 -18.89 22.80
C PRO A 770 -2.02 -18.91 24.21
N THR A 771 -2.08 -20.08 24.85
CA THR A 771 -1.60 -20.32 26.22
C THR A 771 -0.08 -20.52 26.33
N LYS A 772 0.64 -20.89 25.25
CA LYS A 772 2.09 -21.11 25.36
C LYS A 772 2.92 -19.84 25.30
N ASP A 773 2.41 -18.77 24.67
CA ASP A 773 3.12 -17.50 24.54
C ASP A 773 2.64 -16.40 25.50
N LEU A 774 1.65 -16.73 26.35
CA LEU A 774 1.09 -15.79 27.33
C LEU A 774 1.78 -15.86 28.70
N PHE A 775 2.66 -16.85 28.93
CA PHE A 775 3.33 -17.06 30.22
C PHE A 775 4.84 -16.96 30.12
#